data_c263d0a99bcc16711fe991bff288ce63
#
_entry.id   c263d0a99bcc16711fe991bff288ce63
#
_cell.length_a   1.000
_cell.length_b   1.000
_cell.length_c   1.000
_cell.angle_alpha   90.00
_cell.angle_beta   90.00
_cell.angle_gamma   90.00
#
_symmetry.space_group_name_H-M   'P 1'
#
loop_
_entity.id
_entity.type
_entity.pdbx_description
1 polymer ?
#
loop_
_entity_poly.entity_id
_entity_poly.type
_entity_poly.pdbx_seq_one_letter_code
_entity_poly.pdbx_strand_id
1 'polypeptide(L)'
;GHGDVGDKLAHQASCGASTFIPTGRFYTSTGSKTLYGDVGPTGEASSFSWATYSGNRMGDPENNMGMYNYNQWMQLMGGRENRQAWSAGNYELDSGVVLDFQIGVSKRDSDLMMAPVPMGSGANFTYGLTIPADNPFNPFGEDLAYRKRMLDVGPRLFSQKSSNYRVEFGASGSFDLLGADWEAYYTYQDFSQSAETKNYINMLAVANAFDVEAGPGLDVNGTQYRCKDPIARQLGCVPLNMFGGGSITADAADYIRQNEKRTYGTTYQGYAFNMTNIPVAELPAGEVLAAVGMEMVDLSGFENVDGLTEAGGSSGNPRKSTDGSYDSRDIYAEISIPLLADIPGFQELNLDYAYRATSYSQFDSESVERTALKWKPIADVTVRVTDSTSYKAPTISDLYFGGGGGFPTYVDPCEFNQQATYTDAQKATAAAQCAADGLDTATWATNNNQILSLSVGNPNLTPESGANQTIGIVWQPTGIEILENIDFKIAVDQFEMEIENSVVSTGSQNALNQCYINGIQSFCDVVSRAYGGDVLSVDTSLVNSSTMDLYEGTDYSINMTFDDLPTIGGSLEVDVIGTHFDQYVAVDATGISDDRVGKCYNFGDNCFNRDRTNLTLRWYKEDWTVSMTTRFLSEIPVDESVVSYWEAEPYGALPAGTLDEVYDIYSIDDYSISYLNVSYNATDSINLSLAISNLFDKEPPYYKDLFGFVDPQINTPQNTYDIIGRYYTVGFKLTL
;
A
#
# COMPACT_ATOMS: atom_id res chain seq x y z
N GLY A 1 -37.19 -1.29 18.21
CA GLY A 1 -37.73 -1.90 17.04
C GLY A 1 -37.16 -1.23 15.81
N HIS A 2 -36.19 -1.87 15.21
CA HIS A 2 -35.62 -1.45 13.95
C HIS A 2 -35.83 -2.60 12.97
N GLY A 3 -36.88 -2.52 12.19
CA GLY A 3 -37.29 -3.52 11.21
C GLY A 3 -37.25 -3.05 9.77
N ASP A 4 -36.69 -1.86 9.52
CA ASP A 4 -36.62 -1.26 8.21
C ASP A 4 -35.32 -1.59 7.46
N VAL A 5 -35.34 -1.40 6.15
CA VAL A 5 -34.20 -1.68 5.27
C VAL A 5 -33.01 -0.80 5.62
N GLY A 6 -33.23 0.44 6.10
CA GLY A 6 -32.19 1.29 6.67
C GLY A 6 -31.43 0.63 7.81
N ASP A 7 -32.11 -0.14 8.66
CA ASP A 7 -31.47 -0.94 9.70
C ASP A 7 -30.69 -2.14 9.15
N LYS A 8 -31.16 -2.75 8.07
CA LYS A 8 -30.40 -3.83 7.41
C LYS A 8 -29.13 -3.28 6.77
N LEU A 9 -29.20 -2.12 6.12
CA LEU A 9 -28.05 -1.40 5.59
C LEU A 9 -27.13 -0.94 6.72
N ALA A 10 -27.65 -0.38 7.82
CA ALA A 10 -26.89 -0.02 9.01
C ALA A 10 -26.28 -1.24 9.69
N HIS A 11 -26.95 -2.39 9.72
CA HIS A 11 -26.39 -3.66 10.22
C HIS A 11 -25.33 -4.24 9.31
N GLN A 12 -25.43 -4.08 8.00
CA GLN A 12 -24.35 -4.41 7.07
C GLN A 12 -23.19 -3.40 7.17
N ALA A 13 -23.48 -2.17 7.52
CA ALA A 13 -22.50 -1.14 7.86
C ALA A 13 -21.84 -1.32 9.22
N SER A 14 -22.21 -2.34 10.01
CA SER A 14 -21.67 -2.54 11.35
C SER A 14 -20.20 -2.91 11.33
N CYS A 15 -19.47 -2.31 12.27
CA CYS A 15 -18.05 -2.50 12.52
C CYS A 15 -17.62 -3.96 12.40
N GLY A 16 -16.62 -4.21 11.55
CA GLY A 16 -15.99 -5.52 11.46
C GLY A 16 -15.47 -5.94 12.84
N ALA A 17 -15.82 -7.13 13.28
CA ALA A 17 -15.26 -7.73 14.47
C ALA A 17 -14.71 -9.11 14.12
N SER A 18 -13.77 -9.59 14.93
CA SER A 18 -13.11 -10.86 14.68
C SER A 18 -13.95 -12.04 15.13
N THR A 19 -14.06 -13.06 14.28
CA THR A 19 -14.61 -14.36 14.66
C THR A 19 -13.68 -15.17 15.58
N PHE A 20 -12.43 -14.69 15.76
CA PHE A 20 -11.48 -15.23 16.72
C PHE A 20 -11.71 -14.57 18.07
N ILE A 21 -12.43 -15.24 18.94
CA ILE A 21 -12.76 -14.74 20.28
C ILE A 21 -11.75 -15.25 21.32
N PRO A 22 -11.51 -14.52 22.40
CA PRO A 22 -10.55 -14.92 23.43
C PRO A 22 -10.87 -16.24 24.12
N THR A 23 -12.16 -16.53 24.31
CA THR A 23 -12.63 -17.77 24.98
C THR A 23 -12.56 -19.01 24.10
N GLY A 24 -12.51 -18.85 22.77
CA GLY A 24 -12.40 -19.93 21.79
C GLY A 24 -13.74 -20.32 21.16
N ARG A 25 -13.67 -20.60 19.87
CA ARG A 25 -14.74 -21.22 19.06
C ARG A 25 -14.21 -22.54 18.51
N PHE A 26 -14.99 -23.59 18.65
CA PHE A 26 -14.62 -24.97 18.29
C PHE A 26 -15.62 -25.53 17.31
N TYR A 27 -15.15 -26.27 16.34
CA TYR A 27 -15.96 -26.84 15.28
C TYR A 27 -16.02 -28.35 15.49
N THR A 28 -17.23 -28.84 15.75
CA THR A 28 -17.56 -30.27 16.00
C THR A 28 -18.33 -30.84 14.82
N SER A 29 -18.45 -32.13 14.75
CA SER A 29 -19.33 -32.86 13.79
C SER A 29 -20.80 -32.41 13.86
N THR A 30 -21.24 -31.82 14.98
CA THR A 30 -22.61 -31.32 15.20
C THR A 30 -22.73 -29.80 15.07
N GLY A 31 -21.72 -29.13 14.53
CA GLY A 31 -21.68 -27.66 14.30
C GLY A 31 -20.74 -26.94 15.25
N SER A 32 -20.63 -25.61 15.08
CA SER A 32 -19.71 -24.80 15.87
C SER A 32 -20.23 -24.58 17.29
N LYS A 33 -19.31 -24.65 18.24
CA LYS A 33 -19.55 -24.40 19.67
C LYS A 33 -18.68 -23.21 20.11
N THR A 34 -19.30 -22.22 20.71
CA THR A 34 -18.62 -21.05 21.26
C THR A 34 -18.64 -21.15 22.79
N LEU A 35 -17.49 -20.91 23.40
CA LEU A 35 -17.35 -20.96 24.84
C LEU A 35 -17.57 -19.57 25.42
N TYR A 36 -18.29 -19.49 26.53
CA TYR A 36 -18.56 -18.23 27.25
C TYR A 36 -17.96 -18.26 28.64
N GLY A 37 -17.44 -17.11 29.08
CA GLY A 37 -16.85 -16.93 30.40
C GLY A 37 -15.34 -17.17 30.42
N ASP A 38 -14.72 -16.59 31.43
CA ASP A 38 -13.30 -16.79 31.72
C ASP A 38 -13.17 -18.03 32.60
N VAL A 39 -12.34 -18.95 32.14
CA VAL A 39 -12.02 -20.18 32.88
C VAL A 39 -10.52 -20.13 33.13
N GLY A 40 -10.13 -20.22 34.38
CA GLY A 40 -8.72 -20.29 34.75
C GLY A 40 -7.99 -21.47 34.07
N PRO A 41 -6.64 -21.55 34.20
CA PRO A 41 -5.81 -22.55 33.52
C PRO A 41 -6.19 -24.01 33.80
N THR A 42 -6.90 -24.25 34.90
CA THR A 42 -7.32 -25.59 35.36
C THR A 42 -8.83 -25.75 35.33
N GLY A 43 -9.58 -24.84 34.66
CA GLY A 43 -11.05 -24.89 34.61
C GLY A 43 -11.57 -26.16 33.95
N GLU A 44 -12.58 -26.74 34.57
CA GLU A 44 -13.22 -27.95 34.07
C GLU A 44 -14.09 -27.65 32.84
N ALA A 45 -13.92 -28.38 31.75
CA ALA A 45 -14.74 -28.26 30.54
C ALA A 45 -16.24 -28.47 30.84
N SER A 46 -16.59 -29.14 31.92
CA SER A 46 -17.96 -29.35 32.37
C SER A 46 -18.64 -28.12 32.97
N SER A 47 -17.86 -27.08 33.33
CA SER A 47 -18.38 -25.82 33.89
C SER A 47 -18.67 -24.76 32.80
N PHE A 48 -18.40 -25.06 31.53
CA PHE A 48 -18.57 -24.13 30.43
C PHE A 48 -20.01 -23.99 29.98
N SER A 49 -20.43 -22.78 29.75
CA SER A 49 -21.66 -22.49 29.04
C SER A 49 -21.37 -22.49 27.52
N TRP A 50 -21.92 -23.46 26.81
CA TRP A 50 -21.75 -23.58 25.37
C TRP A 50 -22.98 -23.04 24.65
N ALA A 51 -22.77 -22.19 23.63
CA ALA A 51 -23.83 -21.85 22.70
C ALA A 51 -23.42 -22.22 21.28
N THR A 52 -24.43 -22.61 20.50
CA THR A 52 -24.25 -22.82 19.08
C THR A 52 -24.17 -21.44 18.39
N TYR A 53 -23.17 -21.25 17.59
CA TYR A 53 -23.04 -20.02 16.80
C TYR A 53 -24.18 -19.97 15.77
N SER A 54 -25.01 -18.96 15.84
CA SER A 54 -26.17 -18.78 14.94
C SER A 54 -25.90 -17.88 13.74
N GLY A 55 -24.65 -17.44 13.53
CA GLY A 55 -24.30 -16.53 12.44
C GLY A 55 -24.75 -15.09 12.63
N ASN A 56 -25.37 -14.75 13.76
CA ASN A 56 -25.83 -13.39 14.01
C ASN A 56 -24.66 -12.44 14.17
N ARG A 57 -24.70 -11.37 13.37
CA ARG A 57 -23.74 -10.27 13.34
C ARG A 57 -23.85 -9.44 14.62
N MET A 58 -22.83 -8.62 14.88
CA MET A 58 -22.87 -7.61 15.95
C MET A 58 -24.13 -6.73 15.80
N GLY A 59 -24.89 -6.60 16.86
CA GLY A 59 -26.10 -5.78 16.88
C GLY A 59 -27.21 -6.32 17.74
N ASP A 60 -27.17 -7.61 18.12
CA ASP A 60 -28.07 -8.16 19.13
C ASP A 60 -27.44 -7.98 20.51
N PRO A 61 -27.92 -7.01 21.35
CA PRO A 61 -27.39 -6.75 22.67
C PRO A 61 -27.51 -7.95 23.60
N GLU A 62 -28.43 -8.88 23.32
CA GLU A 62 -28.65 -10.10 24.10
C GLU A 62 -27.79 -11.28 23.59
N ASN A 63 -27.27 -11.21 22.34
CA ASN A 63 -26.49 -12.26 21.70
C ASN A 63 -25.14 -11.78 21.13
N ASN A 64 -24.54 -10.77 21.70
CA ASN A 64 -23.20 -10.23 21.34
C ASN A 64 -22.06 -11.25 21.53
N MET A 65 -22.36 -12.51 21.38
CA MET A 65 -21.62 -13.68 21.86
C MET A 65 -20.77 -14.34 20.76
N GLY A 66 -20.55 -13.67 19.63
CA GLY A 66 -19.86 -14.32 18.52
C GLY A 66 -18.60 -13.62 18.00
N MET A 67 -18.36 -12.37 18.35
CA MET A 67 -17.29 -11.59 17.76
C MET A 67 -16.49 -10.79 18.81
N TYR A 68 -15.21 -10.58 18.55
CA TYR A 68 -14.30 -9.86 19.42
C TYR A 68 -13.84 -8.54 18.81
N ASN A 69 -14.03 -7.44 19.53
CA ASN A 69 -13.48 -6.15 19.14
C ASN A 69 -11.98 -6.07 19.51
N TYR A 70 -11.12 -6.22 18.52
CA TYR A 70 -9.67 -6.17 18.67
C TYR A 70 -9.07 -4.77 18.47
N ASN A 71 -9.88 -3.78 18.08
CA ASN A 71 -9.41 -2.42 17.77
C ASN A 71 -8.77 -1.72 18.99
N GLN A 72 -9.14 -2.11 20.21
CA GLN A 72 -8.48 -1.64 21.44
C GLN A 72 -6.96 -1.89 21.49
N TRP A 73 -6.45 -2.79 20.67
CA TRP A 73 -5.03 -3.15 20.59
C TRP A 73 -4.32 -2.49 19.42
N MET A 74 -5.08 -1.86 18.50
CA MET A 74 -4.53 -1.30 17.28
C MET A 74 -4.07 0.12 17.53
N GLN A 75 -2.82 0.40 17.22
CA GLN A 75 -2.28 1.75 17.18
C GLN A 75 -2.39 2.31 15.78
N LEU A 76 -3.00 3.48 15.61
CA LEU A 76 -3.05 4.21 14.34
C LEU A 76 -1.69 4.83 14.02
N MET A 77 -0.96 5.28 15.06
CA MET A 77 0.39 5.81 14.94
C MET A 77 1.30 5.16 15.98
N GLY A 78 2.38 4.56 15.51
CA GLY A 78 3.45 4.04 16.36
C GLY A 78 4.46 5.12 16.80
N GLY A 79 5.22 4.83 17.84
CA GLY A 79 6.37 5.65 18.21
C GLY A 79 7.43 5.66 17.10
N ARG A 80 8.04 6.82 16.84
CA ARG A 80 9.08 6.97 15.82
C ARG A 80 10.15 7.95 16.27
N GLU A 81 11.41 7.55 16.17
CA GLU A 81 12.57 8.39 16.35
C GLU A 81 13.42 8.41 15.09
N ASN A 82 13.71 9.59 14.57
CA ASN A 82 14.60 9.79 13.42
C ASN A 82 15.82 10.59 13.87
N ARG A 83 16.99 10.14 13.45
CA ARG A 83 18.27 10.82 13.65
C ARG A 83 18.96 10.93 12.30
N GLN A 84 19.38 12.15 11.95
CA GLN A 84 20.02 12.40 10.65
C GLN A 84 21.25 13.30 10.87
N ALA A 85 22.30 13.00 10.14
CA ALA A 85 23.45 13.85 10.01
C ALA A 85 23.81 13.97 8.54
N TRP A 86 24.12 15.18 8.10
CA TRP A 86 24.48 15.46 6.72
C TRP A 86 25.61 16.45 6.66
N SER A 87 26.52 16.27 5.72
CA SER A 87 27.62 17.17 5.43
C SER A 87 27.84 17.27 3.92
N ALA A 88 28.07 18.47 3.43
CA ALA A 88 28.47 18.70 2.06
C ALA A 88 29.54 19.77 2.02
N GLY A 89 30.37 19.72 1.01
CA GLY A 89 31.39 20.74 0.77
C GLY A 89 31.88 20.71 -0.66
N ASN A 90 32.43 21.80 -1.08
CA ASN A 90 33.10 21.93 -2.36
C ASN A 90 34.47 22.61 -2.19
N TYR A 91 35.37 22.35 -3.11
CA TYR A 91 36.70 22.95 -3.16
C TYR A 91 37.10 23.20 -4.61
N GLU A 92 37.34 24.44 -4.96
CA GLU A 92 37.81 24.83 -6.28
C GLU A 92 39.35 24.78 -6.33
N LEU A 93 39.88 24.07 -7.32
CA LEU A 93 41.31 23.98 -7.62
C LEU A 93 41.76 25.22 -8.45
N ASP A 94 43.06 25.53 -8.43
CA ASP A 94 43.64 26.60 -9.25
C ASP A 94 43.39 26.40 -10.76
N SER A 95 43.09 25.19 -11.18
CA SER A 95 42.71 24.83 -12.55
C SER A 95 41.27 25.16 -12.93
N GLY A 96 40.46 25.67 -12.01
CA GLY A 96 39.00 25.87 -12.19
C GLY A 96 38.16 24.62 -12.03
N VAL A 97 38.78 23.48 -11.71
CA VAL A 97 38.02 22.26 -11.39
C VAL A 97 37.46 22.35 -9.98
N VAL A 98 36.15 22.12 -9.84
CA VAL A 98 35.46 22.03 -8.53
C VAL A 98 35.35 20.58 -8.13
N LEU A 99 35.85 20.25 -6.95
CA LEU A 99 35.63 18.98 -6.29
C LEU A 99 34.50 19.15 -5.28
N ASP A 100 33.52 18.26 -5.26
CA ASP A 100 32.42 18.29 -4.33
C ASP A 100 32.23 16.95 -3.63
N PHE A 101 31.65 16.99 -2.43
CA PHE A 101 31.25 15.80 -1.73
C PHE A 101 29.94 16.03 -0.96
N GLN A 102 29.19 14.95 -0.80
CA GLN A 102 28.03 14.88 0.07
C GLN A 102 28.06 13.58 0.87
N ILE A 103 27.84 13.67 2.17
CA ILE A 103 27.77 12.50 3.06
C ILE A 103 26.51 12.65 3.90
N GLY A 104 25.66 11.64 3.86
CA GLY A 104 24.42 11.58 4.62
C GLY A 104 24.34 10.28 5.42
N VAL A 105 23.90 10.38 6.67
CA VAL A 105 23.57 9.23 7.52
C VAL A 105 22.22 9.46 8.14
N SER A 106 21.31 8.49 8.04
CA SER A 106 20.04 8.53 8.75
C SER A 106 19.79 7.22 9.48
N LYS A 107 19.20 7.32 10.66
CA LYS A 107 18.68 6.19 11.43
C LYS A 107 17.26 6.46 11.86
N ARG A 108 16.44 5.43 11.77
CA ARG A 108 15.05 5.48 12.22
C ARG A 108 14.73 4.26 13.07
N ASP A 109 14.23 4.51 14.26
CA ASP A 109 13.64 3.51 15.13
C ASP A 109 12.13 3.73 15.17
N SER A 110 11.33 2.68 15.01
CA SER A 110 9.86 2.76 15.09
C SER A 110 9.28 1.51 15.73
N ASP A 111 8.25 1.72 16.54
CA ASP A 111 7.50 0.67 17.23
C ASP A 111 6.00 0.82 16.98
N LEU A 112 5.32 -0.30 16.80
CA LEU A 112 3.88 -0.37 16.60
C LEU A 112 3.30 -1.55 17.37
N MET A 113 2.12 -1.38 17.97
CA MET A 113 1.37 -2.46 18.60
C MET A 113 0.15 -2.84 17.76
N MET A 114 -0.07 -4.15 17.64
CA MET A 114 -1.22 -4.74 16.97
C MET A 114 -1.87 -5.81 17.88
N ALA A 115 -3.14 -6.11 17.60
CA ALA A 115 -3.88 -7.12 18.34
C ALA A 115 -3.13 -8.47 18.46
N PRO A 116 -3.35 -9.23 19.55
CA PRO A 116 -2.83 -10.58 19.71
C PRO A 116 -3.14 -11.48 18.51
N VAL A 117 -2.33 -12.51 18.29
CA VAL A 117 -2.47 -13.43 17.16
C VAL A 117 -3.88 -14.03 17.12
N PRO A 118 -4.60 -13.99 15.97
CA PRO A 118 -5.76 -14.83 15.73
C PRO A 118 -5.28 -16.22 15.31
N MET A 119 -5.42 -17.21 16.17
CA MET A 119 -4.97 -18.57 15.92
C MET A 119 -6.14 -19.51 15.65
N GLY A 120 -6.00 -20.38 14.64
CA GLY A 120 -7.04 -21.33 14.30
C GLY A 120 -6.59 -22.48 13.43
N SER A 121 -7.48 -23.44 13.25
CA SER A 121 -7.36 -24.54 12.29
C SER A 121 -8.13 -24.19 11.03
N GLY A 122 -7.66 -24.66 9.89
CA GLY A 122 -8.33 -24.49 8.61
C GLY A 122 -7.44 -23.88 7.54
N ALA A 123 -8.03 -23.63 6.39
CA ALA A 123 -7.34 -23.20 5.16
C ALA A 123 -6.54 -21.91 5.30
N ASN A 124 -6.87 -21.06 6.26
CA ASN A 124 -6.24 -19.76 6.47
C ASN A 124 -4.94 -19.82 7.28
N PHE A 125 -4.51 -21.01 7.73
CA PHE A 125 -3.36 -21.15 8.60
C PHE A 125 -2.43 -22.24 8.09
N THR A 126 -1.18 -21.89 7.95
CA THR A 126 -0.12 -22.70 7.35
C THR A 126 0.01 -24.12 7.91
N TYR A 127 -0.57 -24.41 9.09
CA TYR A 127 -0.40 -25.67 9.78
C TYR A 127 -1.65 -26.50 10.00
N GLY A 128 -2.85 -25.99 9.80
CA GLY A 128 -4.10 -26.76 9.92
C GLY A 128 -4.24 -27.60 11.19
N LEU A 129 -3.56 -27.23 12.29
CA LEU A 129 -3.53 -28.03 13.51
C LEU A 129 -4.91 -28.11 14.14
N THR A 130 -5.35 -29.32 14.47
CA THR A 130 -6.54 -29.60 15.26
C THR A 130 -6.16 -29.94 16.70
N ILE A 131 -7.09 -29.74 17.63
CA ILE A 131 -6.95 -30.24 19.01
C ILE A 131 -7.34 -31.70 18.99
N PRO A 132 -6.46 -32.65 19.37
CA PRO A 132 -6.74 -34.08 19.30
C PRO A 132 -7.93 -34.50 20.15
N ALA A 133 -8.64 -35.55 19.70
CA ALA A 133 -9.77 -36.13 20.39
C ALA A 133 -9.45 -36.61 21.81
N ASP A 134 -8.23 -37.10 22.04
CA ASP A 134 -7.71 -37.60 23.30
C ASP A 134 -7.02 -36.54 24.18
N ASN A 135 -7.01 -35.30 23.73
CA ASN A 135 -6.47 -34.19 24.52
C ASN A 135 -7.33 -34.00 25.80
N PRO A 136 -6.74 -33.96 27.01
CA PRO A 136 -7.46 -33.95 28.29
C PRO A 136 -8.36 -32.71 28.48
N PHE A 137 -8.11 -31.63 27.73
CA PHE A 137 -8.95 -30.43 27.78
C PHE A 137 -10.11 -30.50 26.78
N ASN A 138 -10.08 -31.42 25.82
CA ASN A 138 -11.10 -31.58 24.80
C ASN A 138 -12.34 -32.34 25.34
N PRO A 139 -13.49 -31.67 25.52
CA PRO A 139 -14.67 -32.33 26.10
C PRO A 139 -15.52 -33.10 25.09
N PHE A 140 -15.18 -33.05 23.79
CA PHE A 140 -16.03 -33.60 22.72
C PHE A 140 -15.58 -34.98 22.24
N GLY A 141 -14.33 -35.38 22.49
CA GLY A 141 -13.83 -36.70 22.10
C GLY A 141 -13.69 -36.89 20.57
N GLU A 142 -13.62 -35.81 19.83
CA GLU A 142 -13.33 -35.75 18.39
C GLU A 142 -12.29 -34.72 18.11
N ASP A 143 -11.53 -34.82 17.01
CA ASP A 143 -10.55 -33.83 16.62
C ASP A 143 -11.24 -32.49 16.29
N LEU A 144 -10.81 -31.42 16.94
CA LEU A 144 -11.46 -30.12 16.86
C LEU A 144 -10.67 -29.12 16.04
N ALA A 145 -11.28 -28.59 15.00
CA ALA A 145 -10.88 -27.32 14.45
C ALA A 145 -11.31 -26.19 15.41
N TYR A 146 -10.54 -25.10 15.45
CA TYR A 146 -10.78 -24.04 16.43
C TYR A 146 -10.44 -22.66 15.87
N ARG A 147 -10.95 -21.62 16.55
CA ARG A 147 -10.55 -20.21 16.38
C ARG A 147 -10.44 -19.58 17.76
N LYS A 148 -9.29 -18.99 18.08
CA LYS A 148 -9.03 -18.32 19.36
C LYS A 148 -8.13 -17.10 19.18
N ARG A 149 -8.48 -16.01 19.86
CA ARG A 149 -7.60 -14.83 19.99
C ARG A 149 -6.65 -15.07 21.15
N MET A 150 -5.35 -15.07 20.92
CA MET A 150 -4.31 -15.47 21.86
C MET A 150 -3.92 -14.33 22.83
N LEU A 151 -4.90 -13.84 23.62
CA LEU A 151 -4.65 -12.75 24.58
C LEU A 151 -3.60 -13.11 25.63
N ASP A 152 -3.55 -14.39 26.02
CA ASP A 152 -2.61 -14.90 27.02
C ASP A 152 -1.14 -14.80 26.57
N VAL A 153 -0.88 -14.81 25.27
CA VAL A 153 0.46 -14.60 24.67
C VAL A 153 0.82 -13.13 24.62
N GLY A 154 -0.17 -12.27 24.50
CA GLY A 154 -0.02 -10.81 24.46
C GLY A 154 -0.14 -10.19 23.06
N PRO A 155 -0.17 -8.85 22.96
CA PRO A 155 -0.25 -8.14 21.70
C PRO A 155 1.01 -8.34 20.87
N ARG A 156 0.86 -8.31 19.54
CA ARG A 156 2.00 -8.30 18.63
C ARG A 156 2.69 -6.95 18.69
N LEU A 157 4.00 -6.97 18.91
CA LEU A 157 4.83 -5.76 18.99
C LEU A 157 5.81 -5.77 17.82
N PHE A 158 5.68 -4.78 16.95
CA PHE A 158 6.54 -4.58 15.79
C PHE A 158 7.59 -3.54 16.14
N SER A 159 8.86 -3.88 15.97
CA SER A 159 9.99 -2.96 16.13
C SER A 159 10.81 -2.98 14.85
N GLN A 160 11.12 -1.80 14.33
CA GLN A 160 11.91 -1.65 13.11
C GLN A 160 13.04 -0.66 13.36
N LYS A 161 14.24 -1.02 12.92
CA LYS A 161 15.44 -0.18 12.98
C LYS A 161 16.05 -0.13 11.60
N SER A 162 16.01 1.05 10.98
CA SER A 162 16.62 1.26 9.68
C SER A 162 17.80 2.22 9.76
N SER A 163 18.78 2.00 8.90
CA SER A 163 19.91 2.89 8.66
C SER A 163 20.09 3.08 7.17
N ASN A 164 20.47 4.29 6.78
CA ASN A 164 20.82 4.63 5.41
C ASN A 164 22.10 5.46 5.43
N TYR A 165 23.06 5.06 4.60
CA TYR A 165 24.32 5.77 4.36
C TYR A 165 24.35 6.18 2.89
N ARG A 166 24.62 7.45 2.62
CA ARG A 166 24.86 7.95 1.27
C ARG A 166 26.16 8.73 1.24
N VAL A 167 26.98 8.41 0.26
CA VAL A 167 28.21 9.14 -0.03
C VAL A 167 28.21 9.47 -1.52
N GLU A 168 28.54 10.71 -1.85
CA GLU A 168 28.70 11.16 -3.21
C GLU A 168 29.96 11.99 -3.30
N PHE A 169 30.75 11.74 -4.34
CA PHE A 169 31.93 12.51 -4.69
C PHE A 169 31.82 12.94 -6.14
N GLY A 170 31.98 14.22 -6.38
CA GLY A 170 31.92 14.82 -7.70
C GLY A 170 33.15 15.61 -8.07
N ALA A 171 33.32 15.79 -9.35
CA ALA A 171 34.24 16.74 -9.93
C ALA A 171 33.59 17.40 -11.15
N SER A 172 33.67 18.70 -11.28
CA SER A 172 33.10 19.44 -12.40
C SER A 172 34.07 20.55 -12.89
N GLY A 173 33.89 20.96 -14.10
CA GLY A 173 34.73 22.02 -14.69
C GLY A 173 34.31 22.32 -16.12
N SER A 174 35.05 23.19 -16.78
CA SER A 174 34.79 23.61 -18.18
C SER A 174 35.97 23.25 -19.07
N PHE A 175 35.68 22.85 -20.30
CA PHE A 175 36.65 22.67 -21.35
C PHE A 175 36.76 23.97 -22.19
N ASP A 176 37.70 24.83 -21.88
CA ASP A 176 37.87 26.13 -22.56
C ASP A 176 37.92 26.04 -24.09
N LEU A 177 38.55 24.97 -24.62
CA LEU A 177 38.68 24.75 -26.05
C LEU A 177 37.37 24.40 -26.76
N LEU A 178 36.42 23.76 -26.02
CA LEU A 178 35.13 23.28 -26.53
C LEU A 178 33.98 24.20 -26.11
N GLY A 179 34.20 25.12 -25.17
CA GLY A 179 33.13 25.91 -24.56
C GLY A 179 32.08 25.08 -23.84
N ALA A 180 32.42 23.85 -23.43
CA ALA A 180 31.51 22.89 -22.82
C ALA A 180 31.85 22.69 -21.34
N ASP A 181 30.82 22.44 -20.53
CA ASP A 181 30.99 22.08 -19.15
C ASP A 181 30.96 20.55 -18.99
N TRP A 182 31.64 20.05 -17.98
CA TRP A 182 31.64 18.64 -17.65
C TRP A 182 31.48 18.40 -16.17
N GLU A 183 30.86 17.27 -15.83
CA GLU A 183 30.79 16.73 -14.46
C GLU A 183 30.97 15.23 -14.45
N ALA A 184 31.59 14.75 -13.41
CA ALA A 184 31.71 13.30 -13.13
C ALA A 184 31.43 13.06 -11.66
N TYR A 185 30.62 12.06 -11.35
CA TYR A 185 30.33 11.74 -9.96
C TYR A 185 30.25 10.23 -9.72
N TYR A 186 30.53 9.88 -8.48
CA TYR A 186 30.35 8.58 -7.90
C TYR A 186 29.37 8.66 -6.73
N THR A 187 28.34 7.82 -6.72
CA THR A 187 27.38 7.72 -5.63
C THR A 187 27.38 6.31 -5.07
N TYR A 188 27.45 6.20 -3.77
CA TYR A 188 27.23 4.95 -3.03
C TYR A 188 26.13 5.16 -2.00
N GLN A 189 25.14 4.27 -1.99
CA GLN A 189 24.08 4.27 -0.99
C GLN A 189 23.86 2.85 -0.48
N ASP A 190 23.81 2.70 0.85
CA ASP A 190 23.46 1.46 1.53
C ASP A 190 22.29 1.72 2.48
N PHE A 191 21.23 0.96 2.29
CA PHE A 191 20.08 0.93 3.17
C PHE A 191 19.99 -0.45 3.81
N SER A 192 19.84 -0.48 5.13
CA SER A 192 19.57 -1.72 5.87
C SER A 192 18.50 -1.52 6.92
N GLN A 193 17.66 -2.53 7.11
CA GLN A 193 16.64 -2.56 8.14
C GLN A 193 16.58 -3.90 8.84
N SER A 194 16.50 -3.86 10.17
CA SER A 194 16.14 -4.99 11.02
C SER A 194 14.73 -4.81 11.53
N ALA A 195 13.89 -5.82 11.34
CA ALA A 195 12.51 -5.86 11.85
C ALA A 195 12.36 -7.05 12.80
N GLU A 196 11.76 -6.81 13.96
CA GLU A 196 11.40 -7.84 14.93
C GLU A 196 9.91 -7.74 15.23
N THR A 197 9.20 -8.86 15.15
CA THR A 197 7.81 -8.97 15.59
C THR A 197 7.74 -9.93 16.76
N LYS A 198 7.39 -9.41 17.94
CA LYS A 198 7.24 -10.21 19.17
C LYS A 198 5.83 -10.75 19.30
N ASN A 199 5.71 -11.85 20.07
CA ASN A 199 4.44 -12.49 20.41
C ASN A 199 3.73 -13.14 19.22
N TYR A 200 4.47 -13.55 18.18
CA TYR A 200 4.02 -14.60 17.27
C TYR A 200 4.06 -15.97 17.97
N ILE A 201 3.55 -16.99 17.31
CA ILE A 201 3.40 -18.33 17.85
C ILE A 201 4.21 -19.32 17.01
N ASN A 202 4.98 -20.16 17.68
CA ASN A 202 5.65 -21.31 17.10
C ASN A 202 4.67 -22.46 16.97
N MET A 203 4.23 -22.73 15.74
CA MET A 203 3.21 -23.74 15.46
C MET A 203 3.70 -25.17 15.72
N LEU A 204 5.01 -25.44 15.61
CA LEU A 204 5.60 -26.73 15.98
C LEU A 204 5.55 -26.95 17.50
N ALA A 205 5.76 -25.89 18.28
CA ALA A 205 5.61 -25.94 19.73
C ALA A 205 4.15 -26.15 20.13
N VAL A 206 3.18 -25.57 19.41
CA VAL A 206 1.76 -25.82 19.61
C VAL A 206 1.41 -27.28 19.34
N ALA A 207 1.89 -27.87 18.24
CA ALA A 207 1.67 -29.27 17.93
C ALA A 207 2.13 -30.20 19.08
N ASN A 208 3.33 -29.95 19.60
CA ASN A 208 3.86 -30.68 20.75
C ASN A 208 3.04 -30.47 22.04
N ALA A 209 2.51 -29.26 22.25
CA ALA A 209 1.71 -28.91 23.42
C ALA A 209 0.26 -29.42 23.35
N PHE A 210 -0.22 -29.81 22.16
CA PHE A 210 -1.49 -30.50 21.97
C PHE A 210 -1.36 -32.01 22.11
N ASP A 211 -0.20 -32.62 21.81
CA ASP A 211 0.06 -34.06 21.94
C ASP A 211 0.56 -34.38 23.38
N VAL A 212 -0.37 -34.76 24.23
CA VAL A 212 -0.14 -34.91 25.67
C VAL A 212 -0.42 -36.34 26.16
N GLU A 213 0.22 -36.73 27.25
CA GLU A 213 0.02 -38.01 27.93
C GLU A 213 -0.08 -37.81 29.44
N ALA A 214 -0.71 -38.78 30.13
CA ALA A 214 -0.71 -38.81 31.58
C ALA A 214 0.71 -38.96 32.13
N GLY A 215 1.07 -38.13 33.10
CA GLY A 215 2.40 -38.10 33.71
C GLY A 215 2.64 -36.82 34.50
N PRO A 216 3.76 -36.73 35.25
CA PRO A 216 4.06 -35.52 36.07
C PRO A 216 4.08 -34.24 35.21
N GLY A 217 3.21 -33.28 35.54
CA GLY A 217 3.07 -32.04 34.81
C GLY A 217 1.87 -31.20 35.26
N LEU A 218 1.12 -30.62 34.30
CA LEU A 218 -0.07 -29.83 34.61
C LEU A 218 -1.19 -30.67 35.15
N ASP A 219 -1.74 -30.31 36.32
CA ASP A 219 -2.89 -31.00 36.93
C ASP A 219 -4.19 -30.56 36.22
N VAL A 220 -4.95 -31.52 35.73
CA VAL A 220 -6.28 -31.33 35.15
C VAL A 220 -7.22 -32.31 35.90
N ASN A 221 -8.07 -31.78 36.76
CA ASN A 221 -9.04 -32.55 37.55
C ASN A 221 -8.41 -33.72 38.34
N GLY A 222 -7.27 -33.50 38.98
CA GLY A 222 -6.57 -34.50 39.80
C GLY A 222 -5.74 -35.50 38.98
N THR A 223 -5.67 -35.35 37.67
CA THR A 223 -4.77 -36.12 36.82
C THR A 223 -3.69 -35.17 36.26
N GLN A 224 -2.44 -35.59 36.41
CA GLN A 224 -1.31 -34.81 35.84
C GLN A 224 -1.07 -35.24 34.40
N TYR A 225 -0.83 -34.21 33.55
CA TYR A 225 -0.51 -34.37 32.13
C TYR A 225 0.77 -33.64 31.75
N ARG A 226 1.48 -34.21 30.78
CA ARG A 226 2.69 -33.63 30.20
C ARG A 226 2.70 -33.80 28.68
N CYS A 227 3.51 -33.01 27.97
CA CYS A 227 3.72 -33.24 26.54
C CYS A 227 4.33 -34.63 26.31
N LYS A 228 3.90 -35.32 25.27
CA LYS A 228 4.30 -36.69 24.98
C LYS A 228 5.75 -36.78 24.48
N ASP A 229 6.19 -35.83 23.63
CA ASP A 229 7.54 -35.81 23.13
C ASP A 229 8.56 -35.48 24.25
N PRO A 230 9.56 -36.37 24.49
CA PRO A 230 10.57 -36.18 25.54
C PRO A 230 11.53 -35.04 25.24
N ILE A 231 11.79 -34.72 23.95
CA ILE A 231 12.66 -33.60 23.56
C ILE A 231 11.91 -32.29 23.79
N ALA A 232 10.63 -32.23 23.40
CA ALA A 232 9.80 -31.06 23.67
C ALA A 232 9.73 -30.76 25.18
N ARG A 233 9.63 -31.78 26.04
CA ARG A 233 9.69 -31.63 27.51
C ARG A 233 11.01 -31.03 28.00
N GLN A 234 12.14 -31.47 27.43
CA GLN A 234 13.45 -30.89 27.76
C GLN A 234 13.57 -29.43 27.33
N LEU A 235 12.84 -29.04 26.29
CA LEU A 235 12.74 -27.68 25.80
C LEU A 235 11.68 -26.84 26.51
N GLY A 236 11.05 -27.38 27.57
CA GLY A 236 10.08 -26.64 28.40
C GLY A 236 8.63 -26.76 27.96
N CYS A 237 8.28 -27.79 27.16
CA CYS A 237 6.89 -27.99 26.73
C CYS A 237 5.95 -28.17 27.92
N VAL A 238 4.85 -27.39 27.90
CA VAL A 238 3.73 -27.46 28.84
C VAL A 238 2.45 -27.70 28.02
N PRO A 239 1.53 -28.61 28.50
CA PRO A 239 0.25 -28.82 27.85
C PRO A 239 -0.52 -27.51 27.65
N LEU A 240 -1.14 -27.34 26.46
CA LEU A 240 -1.81 -26.14 26.05
C LEU A 240 -3.33 -26.30 26.14
N ASN A 241 -3.96 -25.53 27.04
CA ASN A 241 -5.42 -25.48 27.17
C ASN A 241 -5.99 -24.33 26.32
N MET A 242 -6.73 -24.66 25.26
CA MET A 242 -7.36 -23.67 24.36
C MET A 242 -8.77 -23.27 24.80
N PHE A 243 -9.33 -23.91 25.81
CA PHE A 243 -10.72 -23.76 26.21
C PHE A 243 -10.88 -22.70 27.31
N GLY A 244 -11.42 -21.55 26.96
CA GLY A 244 -11.70 -20.43 27.87
C GLY A 244 -10.74 -19.25 27.76
N GLY A 245 -11.16 -18.11 28.28
CA GLY A 245 -10.29 -16.93 28.49
C GLY A 245 -9.37 -17.16 29.68
N GLY A 246 -8.08 -16.76 29.57
CA GLY A 246 -7.09 -16.97 30.64
C GLY A 246 -6.73 -18.44 30.89
N SER A 247 -7.06 -19.35 29.96
CA SER A 247 -6.83 -20.80 30.11
C SER A 247 -5.37 -21.21 29.84
N ILE A 248 -4.61 -20.41 29.12
CA ILE A 248 -3.22 -20.68 28.78
C ILE A 248 -2.32 -20.20 29.90
N THR A 249 -1.57 -21.10 30.54
CA THR A 249 -0.61 -20.73 31.60
C THR A 249 0.52 -19.86 31.06
N ALA A 250 1.15 -19.10 31.91
CA ALA A 250 2.31 -18.27 31.53
C ALA A 250 3.42 -19.15 30.91
N ASP A 251 3.71 -20.30 31.50
CA ASP A 251 4.74 -21.22 31.02
C ASP A 251 4.37 -21.81 29.63
N ALA A 252 3.08 -22.12 29.39
CA ALA A 252 2.62 -22.59 28.09
C ALA A 252 2.69 -21.46 27.05
N ALA A 253 2.28 -20.23 27.42
CA ALA A 253 2.41 -19.06 26.55
C ALA A 253 3.87 -18.78 26.19
N ASP A 254 4.79 -18.87 27.14
CA ASP A 254 6.22 -18.68 26.91
C ASP A 254 6.82 -19.78 26.03
N TYR A 255 6.38 -21.02 26.19
CA TYR A 255 6.85 -22.15 25.37
C TYR A 255 6.45 -21.99 23.89
N ILE A 256 5.24 -21.53 23.61
CA ILE A 256 4.74 -21.36 22.24
C ILE A 256 5.12 -20.01 21.62
N ARG A 257 5.59 -19.03 22.42
CA ARG A 257 5.92 -17.68 21.93
C ARG A 257 7.12 -17.71 21.01
N GLN A 258 7.03 -16.96 19.92
CA GLN A 258 8.10 -16.70 18.96
C GLN A 258 8.30 -15.20 18.74
N ASN A 259 9.55 -14.81 18.58
CA ASN A 259 9.90 -13.51 18.03
C ASN A 259 10.44 -13.71 16.61
N GLU A 260 9.66 -13.30 15.62
CA GLU A 260 10.08 -13.32 14.22
C GLU A 260 11.08 -12.20 13.95
N LYS A 261 12.16 -12.52 13.24
CA LYS A 261 13.19 -11.55 12.86
C LYS A 261 13.46 -11.59 11.37
N ARG A 262 13.56 -10.40 10.79
CA ARG A 262 13.96 -10.19 9.40
C ARG A 262 14.99 -9.09 9.31
N THR A 263 15.90 -9.23 8.36
CA THR A 263 16.80 -8.16 7.95
C THR A 263 16.72 -8.03 6.44
N TYR A 264 16.60 -6.81 5.95
CA TYR A 264 16.64 -6.56 4.52
C TYR A 264 17.42 -5.28 4.23
N GLY A 265 17.94 -5.20 3.03
CA GLY A 265 18.70 -4.05 2.61
C GLY A 265 18.86 -3.98 1.11
N THR A 266 19.28 -2.79 0.66
CA THR A 266 19.62 -2.51 -0.73
C THR A 266 20.90 -1.71 -0.80
N THR A 267 21.74 -2.03 -1.78
CA THR A 267 22.97 -1.28 -2.09
C THR A 267 22.85 -0.74 -3.50
N TYR A 268 23.10 0.54 -3.64
CA TYR A 268 23.19 1.26 -4.91
C TYR A 268 24.60 1.81 -5.08
N GLN A 269 25.19 1.58 -6.23
CA GLN A 269 26.47 2.14 -6.61
C GLN A 269 26.37 2.70 -8.02
N GLY A 270 26.64 3.99 -8.18
CA GLY A 270 26.48 4.69 -9.45
C GLY A 270 27.72 5.48 -9.83
N TYR A 271 28.01 5.52 -11.13
CA TYR A 271 29.04 6.34 -11.76
C TYR A 271 28.41 7.09 -12.92
N ALA A 272 28.64 8.39 -13.03
CA ALA A 272 28.18 9.15 -14.16
C ALA A 272 29.23 10.13 -14.65
N PHE A 273 29.16 10.40 -15.95
CA PHE A 273 29.91 11.45 -16.62
C PHE A 273 29.01 12.18 -17.59
N ASN A 274 28.94 13.49 -17.48
CA ASN A 274 28.11 14.38 -18.28
C ASN A 274 28.96 15.45 -18.90
N MET A 275 28.65 15.82 -20.15
CA MET A 275 29.09 17.04 -20.79
C MET A 275 27.86 17.83 -21.22
N THR A 276 27.81 19.10 -20.89
CA THR A 276 26.70 20.01 -21.19
C THR A 276 27.21 21.28 -21.87
N ASN A 277 26.27 22.09 -22.35
CA ASN A 277 26.60 23.38 -23.02
C ASN A 277 27.56 23.22 -24.22
N ILE A 278 27.51 22.06 -24.92
CA ILE A 278 28.37 21.81 -26.09
C ILE A 278 27.83 22.63 -27.24
N PRO A 279 28.57 23.70 -27.73
CA PRO A 279 28.12 24.47 -28.86
C PRO A 279 28.28 23.68 -30.16
N VAL A 280 27.17 23.44 -30.86
CA VAL A 280 27.12 22.66 -32.10
C VAL A 280 27.12 23.58 -33.32
N ALA A 281 26.29 24.60 -33.29
CA ALA A 281 26.14 25.56 -34.36
C ALA A 281 25.56 26.88 -33.86
N GLU A 282 25.75 27.98 -34.59
CA GLU A 282 25.10 29.25 -34.33
C GLU A 282 24.03 29.50 -35.37
N LEU A 283 22.78 29.71 -34.93
CA LEU A 283 21.64 30.08 -35.77
C LEU A 283 21.28 31.54 -35.55
N PRO A 284 20.50 32.17 -36.46
CA PRO A 284 20.03 33.54 -36.24
C PRO A 284 19.23 33.73 -34.95
N ALA A 285 18.67 32.67 -34.40
CA ALA A 285 17.88 32.69 -33.16
C ALA A 285 18.69 32.38 -31.89
N GLY A 286 19.97 31.99 -32.02
CA GLY A 286 20.85 31.65 -30.92
C GLY A 286 21.70 30.41 -31.18
N GLU A 287 22.46 30.01 -30.18
CA GLU A 287 23.32 28.82 -30.26
C GLU A 287 22.53 27.51 -30.15
N VAL A 288 22.87 26.54 -31.00
CA VAL A 288 22.45 25.16 -30.86
C VAL A 288 23.37 24.50 -29.83
N LEU A 289 22.81 24.08 -28.73
CA LEU A 289 23.52 23.42 -27.63
C LEU A 289 23.22 21.92 -27.57
N ALA A 290 24.23 21.14 -27.24
CA ALA A 290 24.07 19.71 -26.99
C ALA A 290 24.56 19.31 -25.59
N ALA A 291 24.04 18.20 -25.09
CA ALA A 291 24.56 17.51 -23.93
C ALA A 291 24.71 16.00 -24.26
N VAL A 292 25.74 15.39 -23.69
CA VAL A 292 25.95 13.94 -23.78
C VAL A 292 26.36 13.39 -22.43
N GLY A 293 26.01 12.16 -22.14
CA GLY A 293 26.39 11.54 -20.89
C GLY A 293 26.37 10.02 -20.92
N MET A 294 26.96 9.47 -19.89
CA MET A 294 26.94 8.04 -19.59
C MET A 294 26.70 7.82 -18.10
N GLU A 295 26.01 6.73 -17.77
CA GLU A 295 25.77 6.31 -16.40
C GLU A 295 25.96 4.80 -16.29
N MET A 296 26.48 4.33 -15.16
CA MET A 296 26.58 2.92 -14.80
C MET A 296 26.04 2.77 -13.39
N VAL A 297 25.13 1.81 -13.19
CA VAL A 297 24.51 1.55 -11.89
C VAL A 297 24.59 0.07 -11.59
N ASP A 298 25.12 -0.25 -10.40
CA ASP A 298 25.04 -1.57 -9.79
C ASP A 298 24.00 -1.52 -8.66
N LEU A 299 23.01 -2.41 -8.71
CA LEU A 299 21.94 -2.50 -7.74
C LEU A 299 21.88 -3.90 -7.17
N SER A 300 21.86 -4.02 -5.84
CA SER A 300 21.64 -5.30 -5.15
C SER A 300 20.67 -5.16 -3.99
N GLY A 301 20.00 -6.26 -3.65
CA GLY A 301 19.07 -6.28 -2.53
C GLY A 301 18.94 -7.68 -1.94
N PHE A 302 18.67 -7.71 -0.64
CA PHE A 302 18.45 -8.96 0.09
C PHE A 302 17.35 -8.81 1.14
N GLU A 303 16.74 -9.94 1.47
CA GLU A 303 15.93 -10.13 2.67
C GLU A 303 16.29 -11.47 3.29
N ASN A 304 16.71 -11.48 4.55
CA ASN A 304 16.95 -12.67 5.33
C ASN A 304 15.83 -12.84 6.36
N VAL A 305 15.23 -13.99 6.39
CA VAL A 305 14.14 -14.37 7.30
C VAL A 305 14.65 -15.39 8.30
N ASP A 306 14.16 -15.39 9.55
CA ASP A 306 14.54 -16.42 10.52
C ASP A 306 14.08 -17.82 10.09
N GLY A 307 14.87 -18.84 10.49
CA GLY A 307 14.69 -20.20 9.99
C GLY A 307 13.35 -20.84 10.33
N LEU A 308 12.66 -20.43 11.41
CA LEU A 308 11.32 -20.96 11.74
C LEU A 308 10.26 -20.37 10.81
N THR A 309 10.31 -19.07 10.54
CA THR A 309 9.44 -18.42 9.57
C THR A 309 9.68 -18.94 8.16
N GLU A 310 10.94 -19.09 7.76
CA GLU A 310 11.30 -19.63 6.44
C GLU A 310 10.86 -21.08 6.24
N ALA A 311 10.89 -21.89 7.30
CA ALA A 311 10.35 -23.24 7.32
C ALA A 311 8.79 -23.28 7.38
N GLY A 312 8.16 -22.11 7.50
CA GLY A 312 6.70 -21.98 7.63
C GLY A 312 6.18 -22.30 9.05
N GLY A 313 7.03 -22.40 10.06
CA GLY A 313 6.68 -22.74 11.45
C GLY A 313 6.14 -21.59 12.30
N SER A 314 6.04 -20.40 11.77
CA SER A 314 5.51 -19.22 12.46
C SER A 314 4.00 -19.08 12.23
N SER A 315 3.28 -18.51 13.20
CA SER A 315 1.91 -18.01 12.99
C SER A 315 1.84 -16.71 12.20
N GLY A 316 2.98 -16.14 11.82
CA GLY A 316 3.06 -15.02 10.89
C GLY A 316 2.77 -15.46 9.45
N ASN A 317 2.72 -14.48 8.55
CA ASN A 317 2.57 -14.79 7.13
C ASN A 317 3.78 -15.57 6.62
N PRO A 318 3.60 -16.58 5.76
CA PRO A 318 4.71 -17.29 5.13
C PRO A 318 5.66 -16.31 4.45
N ARG A 319 6.97 -16.52 4.61
CA ARG A 319 7.99 -15.70 3.98
C ARG A 319 9.30 -16.46 3.79
N LYS A 320 9.96 -16.17 2.67
CA LYS A 320 11.24 -16.77 2.29
C LYS A 320 12.28 -15.69 2.08
N SER A 321 13.52 -16.06 2.31
CA SER A 321 14.66 -15.18 2.05
C SER A 321 14.76 -14.82 0.57
N THR A 322 15.24 -13.61 0.28
CA THR A 322 15.41 -13.03 -1.06
C THR A 322 16.84 -12.56 -1.22
N ASP A 323 17.43 -12.75 -2.39
CA ASP A 323 18.74 -12.20 -2.75
C ASP A 323 18.79 -11.99 -4.27
N GLY A 324 19.26 -10.82 -4.71
CA GLY A 324 19.36 -10.52 -6.12
C GLY A 324 20.13 -9.25 -6.43
N SER A 325 20.60 -9.16 -7.68
CA SER A 325 21.31 -7.98 -8.19
C SER A 325 21.21 -7.90 -9.71
N TYR A 326 21.32 -6.67 -10.24
CA TYR A 326 21.57 -6.41 -11.64
C TYR A 326 22.33 -5.09 -11.81
N ASP A 327 22.93 -4.92 -12.99
CA ASP A 327 23.58 -3.68 -13.40
C ASP A 327 22.91 -3.09 -14.65
N SER A 328 23.01 -1.76 -14.77
CA SER A 328 22.61 -1.03 -15.98
C SER A 328 23.76 -0.13 -16.47
N ARG A 329 23.75 0.11 -17.78
CA ARG A 329 24.66 1.02 -18.46
C ARG A 329 23.89 1.85 -19.44
N ASP A 330 24.02 3.15 -19.28
CA ASP A 330 23.26 4.14 -20.01
C ASP A 330 24.18 5.04 -20.81
N ILE A 331 23.72 5.39 -22.00
CA ILE A 331 24.27 6.49 -22.80
C ILE A 331 23.12 7.39 -23.24
N TYR A 332 23.31 8.68 -23.22
CA TYR A 332 22.30 9.64 -23.63
C TYR A 332 22.89 10.86 -24.31
N ALA A 333 22.07 11.48 -25.13
CA ALA A 333 22.36 12.72 -25.81
C ALA A 333 21.12 13.59 -25.89
N GLU A 334 21.31 14.88 -25.74
CA GLU A 334 20.27 15.90 -25.88
C GLU A 334 20.76 17.02 -26.80
N ILE A 335 19.84 17.64 -27.53
CA ILE A 335 20.11 18.83 -28.36
C ILE A 335 18.98 19.84 -28.21
N SER A 336 19.34 21.11 -28.02
CA SER A 336 18.41 22.24 -27.93
C SER A 336 18.69 23.18 -29.13
N ILE A 337 17.64 23.43 -29.92
CA ILE A 337 17.71 24.15 -31.17
C ILE A 337 16.79 25.39 -31.09
N PRO A 338 17.33 26.59 -30.94
CA PRO A 338 16.56 27.83 -31.07
C PRO A 338 16.20 28.06 -32.54
N LEU A 339 14.94 27.81 -32.90
CA LEU A 339 14.49 27.90 -34.30
C LEU A 339 14.20 29.33 -34.73
N LEU A 340 13.48 30.10 -33.89
CA LEU A 340 13.09 31.48 -34.14
C LEU A 340 13.19 32.31 -32.85
N ALA A 341 13.62 33.58 -32.95
CA ALA A 341 13.64 34.52 -31.85
C ALA A 341 13.35 35.96 -32.32
N ASP A 342 12.75 36.76 -31.48
CA ASP A 342 12.52 38.20 -31.62
C ASP A 342 11.84 38.66 -32.92
N ILE A 343 10.96 37.83 -33.49
CA ILE A 343 10.13 38.19 -34.65
C ILE A 343 8.63 38.17 -34.30
N PRO A 344 7.79 38.96 -35.00
CA PRO A 344 6.35 39.01 -34.69
C PRO A 344 5.69 37.63 -34.68
N GLY A 345 5.06 37.27 -33.56
CA GLY A 345 4.44 35.97 -33.35
C GLY A 345 5.39 34.84 -32.92
N PHE A 346 6.69 35.12 -32.82
CA PHE A 346 7.72 34.17 -32.38
C PHE A 346 8.78 34.94 -31.55
N GLN A 347 8.39 35.32 -30.32
CA GLN A 347 9.35 35.85 -29.36
C GLN A 347 10.43 34.81 -29.03
N GLU A 348 10.03 33.55 -29.01
CA GLU A 348 10.91 32.40 -28.85
C GLU A 348 10.24 31.17 -29.50
N LEU A 349 10.99 30.36 -30.21
CA LEU A 349 10.61 29.03 -30.67
C LEU A 349 11.80 28.10 -30.55
N ASN A 350 11.76 27.20 -29.57
CA ASN A 350 12.80 26.20 -29.30
C ASN A 350 12.29 24.79 -29.55
N LEU A 351 13.15 23.95 -30.12
CA LEU A 351 12.96 22.53 -30.28
C LEU A 351 14.05 21.80 -29.48
N ASP A 352 13.65 20.95 -28.55
CA ASP A 352 14.53 20.09 -27.79
C ASP A 352 14.28 18.62 -28.19
N TYR A 353 15.37 17.87 -28.38
CA TYR A 353 15.31 16.43 -28.62
C TYR A 353 16.31 15.71 -27.72
N ALA A 354 15.88 14.63 -27.08
CA ALA A 354 16.71 13.80 -26.22
C ALA A 354 16.52 12.32 -26.57
N TYR A 355 17.61 11.56 -26.43
CA TYR A 355 17.64 10.10 -26.63
C TYR A 355 18.49 9.47 -25.54
N ARG A 356 17.99 8.36 -24.94
CA ARG A 356 18.72 7.53 -23.97
C ARG A 356 18.60 6.06 -24.37
N ALA A 357 19.71 5.35 -24.35
CA ALA A 357 19.76 3.89 -24.50
C ALA A 357 20.37 3.28 -23.24
N THR A 358 19.68 2.29 -22.68
CA THR A 358 20.06 1.57 -21.48
C THR A 358 20.20 0.08 -21.78
N SER A 359 21.30 -0.50 -21.36
CA SER A 359 21.50 -1.96 -21.38
C SER A 359 21.54 -2.51 -19.97
N TYR A 360 20.85 -3.63 -19.76
CA TYR A 360 20.75 -4.33 -18.48
C TYR A 360 21.44 -5.68 -18.54
N SER A 361 21.92 -6.16 -17.39
CA SER A 361 22.53 -7.51 -17.28
C SER A 361 21.50 -8.63 -17.22
N GLN A 362 20.24 -8.34 -16.91
CA GLN A 362 19.21 -9.36 -16.62
C GLN A 362 18.06 -9.40 -17.64
N PHE A 363 17.80 -8.34 -18.38
CA PHE A 363 16.73 -8.24 -19.37
C PHE A 363 17.15 -7.42 -20.58
N ASP A 364 16.28 -7.29 -21.56
CA ASP A 364 16.58 -6.65 -22.84
C ASP A 364 16.91 -5.16 -22.66
N SER A 365 17.69 -4.64 -23.59
CA SER A 365 18.05 -3.22 -23.65
C SER A 365 16.86 -2.38 -24.04
N GLU A 366 16.74 -1.21 -23.41
CA GLU A 366 15.66 -0.24 -23.65
C GLU A 366 16.20 1.05 -24.24
N SER A 367 15.36 1.74 -25.01
CA SER A 367 15.67 3.09 -25.47
C SER A 367 14.43 3.98 -25.38
N VAL A 368 14.66 5.23 -25.04
CA VAL A 368 13.61 6.24 -24.91
C VAL A 368 14.02 7.51 -25.58
N GLU A 369 13.02 8.25 -26.04
CA GLU A 369 13.21 9.54 -26.70
C GLU A 369 12.22 10.59 -26.19
N ARG A 370 12.57 11.84 -26.34
CA ARG A 370 11.73 12.98 -26.00
C ARG A 370 11.91 14.07 -27.05
N THR A 371 10.79 14.56 -27.56
CA THR A 371 10.71 15.75 -28.40
C THR A 371 9.87 16.81 -27.68
N ALA A 372 10.41 18.00 -27.49
CA ALA A 372 9.68 19.09 -26.86
C ALA A 372 9.77 20.37 -27.71
N LEU A 373 8.63 21.06 -27.84
CA LEU A 373 8.52 22.34 -28.52
C LEU A 373 8.05 23.40 -27.52
N LYS A 374 8.79 24.46 -27.38
CA LYS A 374 8.45 25.65 -26.59
C LYS A 374 8.27 26.84 -27.54
N TRP A 375 7.07 27.39 -27.54
CA TRP A 375 6.73 28.55 -28.38
C TRP A 375 6.20 29.69 -27.52
N LYS A 376 6.86 30.85 -27.62
CA LYS A 376 6.37 32.11 -27.08
C LYS A 376 5.97 33.01 -28.23
N PRO A 377 4.67 33.09 -28.59
CA PRO A 377 4.20 34.03 -29.62
C PRO A 377 4.41 35.49 -29.21
N ILE A 378 4.25 35.77 -27.92
CA ILE A 378 4.50 37.06 -27.26
C ILE A 378 5.13 36.79 -25.89
N ALA A 379 5.70 37.80 -25.26
CA ALA A 379 6.41 37.67 -23.99
C ALA A 379 5.53 37.02 -22.87
N ASP A 380 4.24 37.34 -22.88
CA ASP A 380 3.30 36.94 -21.82
C ASP A 380 2.71 35.50 -21.98
N VAL A 381 2.87 34.88 -23.14
CA VAL A 381 2.27 33.58 -23.44
C VAL A 381 3.33 32.56 -23.85
N THR A 382 3.30 31.39 -23.21
CA THR A 382 4.12 30.23 -23.58
C THR A 382 3.21 29.06 -23.90
N VAL A 383 3.37 28.46 -25.07
CA VAL A 383 2.81 27.17 -25.46
C VAL A 383 3.92 26.14 -25.38
N ARG A 384 3.63 24.99 -24.80
CA ARG A 384 4.56 23.87 -24.70
C ARG A 384 3.90 22.58 -25.14
N VAL A 385 4.62 21.79 -25.91
CA VAL A 385 4.21 20.47 -26.37
C VAL A 385 5.36 19.52 -26.11
N THR A 386 5.07 18.38 -25.51
CA THR A 386 6.07 17.33 -25.28
C THR A 386 5.48 16.00 -25.70
N ASP A 387 6.26 15.23 -26.46
CA ASP A 387 6.01 13.84 -26.79
C ASP A 387 7.24 13.05 -26.33
N SER A 388 7.04 12.00 -25.53
CA SER A 388 8.15 11.23 -24.98
C SER A 388 7.77 9.79 -24.69
N THR A 389 8.76 8.92 -24.79
CA THR A 389 8.67 7.55 -24.28
C THR A 389 9.38 7.44 -22.94
N SER A 390 9.01 6.46 -22.14
CA SER A 390 9.62 6.14 -20.86
C SER A 390 9.65 4.64 -20.65
N TYR A 391 10.47 4.15 -19.74
CA TYR A 391 10.44 2.76 -19.30
C TYR A 391 10.68 2.68 -17.79
N LYS A 392 10.25 1.57 -17.20
CA LYS A 392 10.53 1.24 -15.80
C LYS A 392 11.02 -0.21 -15.72
N ALA A 393 12.25 -0.38 -15.28
CA ALA A 393 12.83 -1.70 -15.04
C ALA A 393 12.14 -2.40 -13.86
N PRO A 394 11.96 -3.74 -13.92
CA PRO A 394 11.53 -4.52 -12.76
C PRO A 394 12.48 -4.31 -11.58
N THR A 395 11.93 -4.20 -10.37
CA THR A 395 12.74 -4.10 -9.15
C THR A 395 13.36 -5.44 -8.79
N ILE A 396 14.37 -5.43 -7.92
CA ILE A 396 14.96 -6.67 -7.37
C ILE A 396 13.88 -7.54 -6.70
N SER A 397 12.91 -6.93 -6.02
CA SER A 397 11.79 -7.67 -5.43
C SER A 397 10.90 -8.30 -6.49
N ASP A 398 10.61 -7.60 -7.59
CA ASP A 398 9.78 -8.15 -8.67
C ASP A 398 10.44 -9.37 -9.31
N LEU A 399 11.76 -9.34 -9.47
CA LEU A 399 12.51 -10.41 -10.11
C LEU A 399 12.82 -11.60 -9.17
N TYR A 400 13.25 -11.31 -7.95
CA TYR A 400 13.90 -12.29 -7.08
C TYR A 400 13.21 -12.55 -5.76
N PHE A 401 12.02 -11.98 -5.52
CA PHE A 401 11.31 -12.24 -4.27
C PHE A 401 11.20 -13.75 -3.99
N GLY A 402 11.82 -14.21 -2.90
CA GLY A 402 11.88 -15.64 -2.56
C GLY A 402 10.54 -16.26 -2.19
N GLY A 403 9.55 -15.42 -1.89
CA GLY A 403 8.18 -15.79 -1.63
C GLY A 403 7.63 -15.25 -0.33
N GLY A 404 6.35 -14.91 -0.36
CA GLY A 404 5.61 -14.45 0.81
C GLY A 404 4.12 -14.69 0.66
N GLY A 405 3.40 -14.66 1.76
CA GLY A 405 1.97 -14.91 1.78
C GLY A 405 1.17 -13.79 2.45
N GLY A 406 -0.08 -13.68 2.06
CA GLY A 406 -1.11 -12.84 2.65
C GLY A 406 -2.42 -13.60 2.75
N PHE A 407 -3.41 -12.99 3.40
CA PHE A 407 -4.74 -13.59 3.55
C PHE A 407 -5.81 -12.62 3.01
N PRO A 408 -5.85 -12.38 1.68
CA PRO A 408 -6.89 -11.56 1.09
C PRO A 408 -8.27 -12.21 1.27
N THR A 409 -9.29 -11.37 1.31
CA THR A 409 -10.68 -11.82 1.16
C THR A 409 -10.91 -12.27 -0.27
N TYR A 410 -11.81 -13.22 -0.46
CA TYR A 410 -12.19 -13.72 -1.77
C TYR A 410 -13.65 -14.13 -1.81
N VAL A 411 -14.16 -14.24 -3.03
CA VAL A 411 -15.47 -14.81 -3.36
C VAL A 411 -15.21 -16.09 -4.14
N ASP A 412 -15.71 -17.22 -3.64
CA ASP A 412 -15.53 -18.49 -4.34
C ASP A 412 -16.53 -18.62 -5.50
N PRO A 413 -16.06 -18.74 -6.76
CA PRO A 413 -16.96 -18.89 -7.90
C PRO A 413 -17.86 -20.14 -7.83
N CYS A 414 -17.50 -21.13 -7.02
CA CYS A 414 -18.29 -22.34 -6.83
C CYS A 414 -19.44 -22.19 -5.83
N GLU A 415 -19.53 -21.09 -5.11
CA GLU A 415 -20.56 -20.86 -4.10
C GLU A 415 -21.94 -20.66 -4.74
N PHE A 416 -22.97 -21.29 -4.16
CA PHE A 416 -24.31 -21.42 -4.76
C PHE A 416 -24.98 -20.07 -5.11
N ASN A 417 -24.67 -19.00 -4.40
CA ASN A 417 -25.24 -17.66 -4.58
C ASN A 417 -24.44 -16.76 -5.52
N GLN A 418 -23.22 -17.18 -5.94
CA GLN A 418 -22.34 -16.31 -6.75
C GLN A 418 -22.65 -16.34 -8.24
N GLN A 419 -23.41 -17.33 -8.71
CA GLN A 419 -23.65 -17.51 -10.14
C GLN A 419 -24.78 -16.65 -10.72
N ALA A 420 -25.44 -15.83 -9.90
CA ALA A 420 -26.55 -14.99 -10.34
C ALA A 420 -26.15 -13.99 -11.46
N THR A 421 -24.91 -13.50 -11.41
CA THR A 421 -24.38 -12.53 -12.37
C THR A 421 -23.69 -13.14 -13.61
N TYR A 422 -23.52 -14.50 -13.63
CA TYR A 422 -22.82 -15.17 -14.73
C TYR A 422 -23.72 -15.40 -15.94
N THR A 423 -23.16 -15.33 -17.13
CA THR A 423 -23.81 -15.78 -18.34
C THR A 423 -24.07 -17.29 -18.31
N ASP A 424 -24.99 -17.80 -19.13
CA ASP A 424 -25.29 -19.24 -19.16
C ASP A 424 -24.07 -20.10 -19.53
N ALA A 425 -23.18 -19.57 -20.37
CA ALA A 425 -21.92 -20.24 -20.72
C ALA A 425 -20.96 -20.29 -19.53
N GLN A 426 -20.82 -19.19 -18.78
CA GLN A 426 -20.01 -19.12 -17.57
C GLN A 426 -20.55 -20.03 -16.45
N LYS A 427 -21.88 -20.10 -16.27
CA LYS A 427 -22.52 -21.04 -15.34
C LYS A 427 -22.21 -22.49 -15.68
N ALA A 428 -22.27 -22.85 -16.98
CA ALA A 428 -21.95 -24.18 -17.42
C ALA A 428 -20.48 -24.53 -17.18
N THR A 429 -19.57 -23.61 -17.45
CA THR A 429 -18.13 -23.77 -17.19
C THR A 429 -17.87 -23.90 -15.69
N ALA A 430 -18.43 -23.01 -14.87
CA ALA A 430 -18.28 -23.04 -13.41
C ALA A 430 -18.81 -24.38 -12.84
N ALA A 431 -19.99 -24.82 -13.25
CA ALA A 431 -20.55 -26.10 -12.82
C ALA A 431 -19.62 -27.28 -13.17
N ALA A 432 -19.02 -27.30 -14.35
CA ALA A 432 -18.10 -28.35 -14.78
C ALA A 432 -16.79 -28.34 -13.99
N GLN A 433 -16.17 -27.19 -13.81
CA GLN A 433 -14.91 -27.05 -13.07
C GLN A 433 -15.09 -27.32 -11.58
N CYS A 434 -16.15 -26.79 -10.95
CA CYS A 434 -16.43 -27.04 -9.53
C CYS A 434 -16.78 -28.53 -9.28
N ALA A 435 -17.50 -29.19 -10.20
CA ALA A 435 -17.78 -30.61 -10.11
C ALA A 435 -16.53 -31.49 -10.22
N ALA A 436 -15.49 -31.03 -10.96
CA ALA A 436 -14.21 -31.73 -11.02
C ALA A 436 -13.50 -31.73 -9.64
N ASP A 437 -13.74 -30.70 -8.82
CA ASP A 437 -13.26 -30.59 -7.43
C ASP A 437 -14.26 -31.22 -6.42
N GLY A 438 -15.32 -31.87 -6.89
CA GLY A 438 -16.32 -32.52 -6.05
C GLY A 438 -17.36 -31.57 -5.43
N LEU A 439 -17.53 -30.36 -5.98
CA LEU A 439 -18.42 -29.33 -5.49
C LEU A 439 -19.70 -29.24 -6.34
N ASP A 440 -20.84 -29.14 -5.67
CA ASP A 440 -22.13 -28.86 -6.31
C ASP A 440 -22.48 -27.38 -6.17
N THR A 441 -22.40 -26.65 -7.26
CA THR A 441 -22.69 -25.20 -7.33
C THR A 441 -24.12 -24.82 -6.94
N ALA A 442 -25.02 -25.78 -6.83
CA ALA A 442 -26.40 -25.56 -6.38
C ALA A 442 -26.53 -25.51 -4.85
N THR A 443 -25.58 -26.11 -4.12
CA THR A 443 -25.73 -26.32 -2.66
C THR A 443 -24.50 -25.99 -1.85
N TRP A 444 -23.31 -25.93 -2.49
CA TRP A 444 -22.06 -25.72 -1.78
C TRP A 444 -21.91 -24.26 -1.33
N ALA A 445 -21.40 -24.06 -0.12
CA ALA A 445 -21.05 -22.77 0.43
C ALA A 445 -19.72 -22.84 1.17
N THR A 446 -18.87 -21.84 1.00
CA THR A 446 -17.60 -21.75 1.72
C THR A 446 -17.82 -21.41 3.19
N ASN A 447 -16.98 -21.96 4.06
CA ASN A 447 -16.94 -21.58 5.48
C ASN A 447 -15.93 -20.46 5.74
N ASN A 448 -15.27 -20.00 4.71
CA ASN A 448 -14.14 -19.09 4.82
C ASN A 448 -14.12 -18.06 3.71
N ASN A 449 -13.93 -16.81 4.09
CA ASN A 449 -13.84 -15.67 3.17
C ASN A 449 -12.42 -15.11 2.97
N GLN A 450 -11.40 -15.79 3.54
CA GLN A 450 -10.00 -15.43 3.35
C GLN A 450 -9.20 -16.66 2.94
N ILE A 451 -8.27 -16.50 2.00
CA ILE A 451 -7.39 -17.57 1.51
C ILE A 451 -5.92 -17.18 1.67
N LEU A 452 -5.07 -18.18 1.79
CA LEU A 452 -3.64 -17.95 1.69
C LEU A 452 -3.30 -17.66 0.22
N SER A 453 -2.85 -16.43 -0.05
CA SER A 453 -2.27 -16.05 -1.33
C SER A 453 -0.76 -16.06 -1.18
N LEU A 454 -0.08 -16.92 -1.95
CA LEU A 454 1.38 -16.99 -1.99
C LEU A 454 1.87 -16.27 -3.24
N SER A 455 2.86 -15.38 -3.07
CA SER A 455 3.48 -14.63 -4.18
C SER A 455 4.98 -14.86 -4.20
N VAL A 456 5.53 -15.01 -5.40
CA VAL A 456 6.97 -15.15 -5.65
C VAL A 456 7.39 -14.17 -6.74
N GLY A 457 8.67 -13.80 -6.78
CA GLY A 457 9.24 -13.00 -7.85
C GLY A 457 9.27 -13.75 -9.18
N ASN A 458 9.36 -13.01 -10.28
CA ASN A 458 9.44 -13.59 -11.63
C ASN A 458 10.68 -13.04 -12.37
N PRO A 459 11.73 -13.83 -12.54
CA PRO A 459 12.95 -13.40 -13.21
C PRO A 459 12.79 -13.21 -14.74
N ASN A 460 11.62 -13.56 -15.32
CA ASN A 460 11.32 -13.40 -16.73
C ASN A 460 10.55 -12.10 -17.05
N LEU A 461 10.39 -11.22 -16.07
CA LEU A 461 9.75 -9.92 -16.31
C LEU A 461 10.60 -9.06 -17.24
N THR A 462 9.91 -8.32 -18.10
CA THR A 462 10.48 -7.28 -18.96
C THR A 462 10.15 -5.89 -18.43
N PRO A 463 10.90 -4.85 -18.82
CA PRO A 463 10.54 -3.49 -18.45
C PRO A 463 9.14 -3.09 -18.90
N GLU A 464 8.48 -2.27 -18.08
CA GLU A 464 7.28 -1.55 -18.48
C GLU A 464 7.68 -0.43 -19.44
N SER A 465 6.91 -0.18 -20.49
CA SER A 465 7.12 0.92 -21.43
C SER A 465 5.98 1.93 -21.34
N GLY A 466 6.29 3.21 -21.50
CA GLY A 466 5.32 4.27 -21.47
C GLY A 466 5.46 5.24 -22.62
N ALA A 467 4.33 5.78 -23.08
CA ALA A 467 4.23 6.91 -24.00
C ALA A 467 3.54 8.06 -23.26
N ASN A 468 4.09 9.28 -23.37
CA ASN A 468 3.58 10.43 -22.64
C ASN A 468 3.48 11.61 -23.60
N GLN A 469 2.31 12.22 -23.68
CA GLN A 469 2.05 13.43 -24.43
C GLN A 469 1.53 14.53 -23.53
N THR A 470 2.07 15.73 -23.65
CA THR A 470 1.56 16.90 -22.95
C THR A 470 1.45 18.08 -23.87
N ILE A 471 0.37 18.85 -23.74
CA ILE A 471 0.20 20.13 -24.39
C ILE A 471 -0.26 21.15 -23.36
N GLY A 472 0.44 22.26 -23.23
CA GLY A 472 0.17 23.25 -22.22
C GLY A 472 0.28 24.67 -22.69
N ILE A 473 -0.40 25.56 -21.97
CA ILE A 473 -0.34 26.99 -22.14
C ILE A 473 -0.06 27.65 -20.79
N VAL A 474 0.91 28.56 -20.79
CA VAL A 474 1.22 29.41 -19.64
C VAL A 474 0.97 30.85 -20.04
N TRP A 475 0.20 31.53 -19.20
CA TRP A 475 -0.04 32.98 -19.37
C TRP A 475 0.43 33.71 -18.13
N GLN A 476 1.40 34.63 -18.34
CA GLN A 476 1.96 35.49 -17.30
C GLN A 476 1.92 36.94 -17.83
N PRO A 477 0.79 37.64 -17.64
CA PRO A 477 0.57 38.94 -18.21
C PRO A 477 1.49 40.02 -17.60
N THR A 478 2.01 40.86 -18.44
CA THR A 478 2.76 42.06 -18.07
C THR A 478 2.05 43.32 -18.58
N GLY A 479 2.09 44.42 -17.83
CA GLY A 479 1.53 45.70 -18.26
C GLY A 479 -0.01 45.80 -18.20
N ILE A 480 -0.70 44.92 -17.49
CA ILE A 480 -2.12 45.04 -17.19
C ILE A 480 -2.27 45.89 -15.92
N GLU A 481 -2.85 47.08 -16.04
CA GLU A 481 -2.97 48.08 -14.96
C GLU A 481 -3.59 47.52 -13.67
N ILE A 482 -4.59 46.63 -13.76
CA ILE A 482 -5.23 46.00 -12.60
C ILE A 482 -4.34 44.97 -11.89
N LEU A 483 -3.26 44.51 -12.56
CA LEU A 483 -2.27 43.56 -12.06
C LEU A 483 -0.93 44.20 -11.77
N GLU A 484 -0.79 45.55 -11.81
CA GLU A 484 0.48 46.26 -11.71
C GLU A 484 1.27 45.92 -10.43
N ASN A 485 0.58 45.50 -9.34
CA ASN A 485 1.18 45.12 -8.07
C ASN A 485 0.93 43.62 -7.76
N ILE A 486 0.61 42.82 -8.77
CA ILE A 486 0.31 41.39 -8.62
C ILE A 486 1.14 40.64 -9.67
N ASP A 487 2.08 39.81 -9.23
CA ASP A 487 2.67 38.82 -10.12
C ASP A 487 1.63 37.69 -10.29
N PHE A 488 1.17 37.53 -11.53
CA PHE A 488 0.06 36.63 -11.86
C PHE A 488 0.48 35.64 -12.94
N LYS A 489 0.27 34.35 -12.70
CA LYS A 489 0.58 33.27 -13.64
C LYS A 489 -0.51 32.22 -13.62
N ILE A 490 -0.99 31.83 -14.80
CA ILE A 490 -1.83 30.66 -15.00
C ILE A 490 -1.10 29.67 -15.91
N ALA A 491 -1.15 28.40 -15.57
CA ALA A 491 -0.76 27.30 -16.46
C ALA A 491 -1.88 26.27 -16.52
N VAL A 492 -2.11 25.74 -17.71
CA VAL A 492 -3.02 24.64 -17.99
C VAL A 492 -2.31 23.68 -18.93
N ASP A 493 -2.23 22.41 -18.54
CA ASP A 493 -1.55 21.34 -19.29
C ASP A 493 -2.48 20.14 -19.39
N GLN A 494 -2.82 19.74 -20.58
CA GLN A 494 -3.47 18.45 -20.85
C GLN A 494 -2.38 17.39 -21.00
N PHE A 495 -2.58 16.25 -20.37
CA PHE A 495 -1.67 15.11 -20.44
C PHE A 495 -2.41 13.84 -20.83
N GLU A 496 -1.68 12.99 -21.52
CA GLU A 496 -2.04 11.60 -21.83
C GLU A 496 -0.83 10.72 -21.56
N MET A 497 -0.99 9.66 -20.79
CA MET A 497 0.05 8.70 -20.45
C MET A 497 -0.47 7.30 -20.68
N GLU A 498 0.23 6.55 -21.50
CA GLU A 498 -0.03 5.14 -21.76
C GLU A 498 1.10 4.31 -21.16
N ILE A 499 0.77 3.21 -20.48
CA ILE A 499 1.77 2.28 -19.94
C ILE A 499 1.45 0.89 -20.47
N GLU A 500 2.37 0.32 -21.22
CA GLU A 500 2.32 -1.04 -21.74
C GLU A 500 3.22 -1.96 -20.91
N ASN A 501 2.93 -3.26 -20.96
CA ASN A 501 3.69 -4.28 -20.21
C ASN A 501 3.75 -4.03 -18.70
N SER A 502 2.75 -3.37 -18.10
CA SER A 502 2.69 -3.11 -16.65
C SER A 502 2.93 -4.39 -15.87
N VAL A 503 3.81 -4.33 -14.86
CA VAL A 503 4.06 -5.47 -13.98
C VAL A 503 2.92 -5.57 -12.97
N VAL A 504 2.07 -6.59 -13.16
CA VAL A 504 0.87 -6.81 -12.37
C VAL A 504 0.88 -8.17 -11.70
N SER A 505 0.21 -8.28 -10.55
CA SER A 505 -0.01 -9.59 -9.91
C SER A 505 -1.17 -10.30 -10.59
N THR A 506 -1.03 -11.61 -10.79
CA THR A 506 -2.17 -12.44 -11.26
C THR A 506 -3.35 -12.41 -10.29
N GLY A 507 -3.13 -12.11 -9.01
CA GLY A 507 -4.18 -11.94 -8.01
C GLY A 507 -4.97 -13.22 -7.72
N SER A 508 -5.33 -13.45 -6.46
CA SER A 508 -6.02 -14.71 -6.07
C SER A 508 -7.45 -14.79 -6.60
N GLN A 509 -8.20 -13.67 -6.52
CA GLN A 509 -9.58 -13.64 -7.03
C GLN A 509 -9.62 -13.84 -8.53
N ASN A 510 -8.69 -13.21 -9.24
CA ASN A 510 -8.58 -13.36 -10.69
C ASN A 510 -8.22 -14.80 -11.06
N ALA A 511 -7.26 -15.42 -10.39
CA ALA A 511 -6.92 -16.82 -10.63
C ALA A 511 -8.14 -17.75 -10.45
N LEU A 512 -8.93 -17.54 -9.39
CA LEU A 512 -10.18 -18.26 -9.18
C LEU A 512 -11.19 -18.04 -10.30
N ASN A 513 -11.39 -16.80 -10.72
CA ASN A 513 -12.33 -16.46 -11.79
C ASN A 513 -11.89 -17.07 -13.13
N GLN A 514 -10.62 -17.00 -13.48
CA GLN A 514 -10.09 -17.58 -14.73
C GLN A 514 -10.19 -19.09 -14.73
N CYS A 515 -9.92 -19.75 -13.60
CA CYS A 515 -10.09 -21.19 -13.46
C CYS A 515 -11.56 -21.61 -13.60
N TYR A 516 -12.42 -21.10 -12.71
CA TYR A 516 -13.78 -21.64 -12.57
C TYR A 516 -14.79 -21.02 -13.53
N ILE A 517 -14.68 -19.72 -13.85
CA ILE A 517 -15.64 -19.03 -14.72
C ILE A 517 -15.25 -19.15 -16.19
N ASN A 518 -13.94 -19.01 -16.49
CA ASN A 518 -13.43 -18.99 -17.86
C ASN A 518 -12.81 -20.34 -18.29
N GLY A 519 -12.59 -21.27 -17.37
CA GLY A 519 -12.10 -22.62 -17.68
C GLY A 519 -10.64 -22.67 -18.11
N ILE A 520 -9.81 -21.70 -17.74
CA ILE A 520 -8.40 -21.62 -18.13
C ILE A 520 -7.57 -22.51 -17.20
N GLN A 521 -7.08 -23.64 -17.71
CA GLN A 521 -6.41 -24.67 -16.91
C GLN A 521 -5.17 -24.17 -16.17
N SER A 522 -4.35 -23.31 -16.76
CA SER A 522 -3.15 -22.77 -16.09
C SER A 522 -3.44 -22.01 -14.80
N PHE A 523 -4.62 -21.40 -14.69
CA PHE A 523 -5.08 -20.78 -13.45
C PHE A 523 -5.68 -21.80 -12.47
N CYS A 524 -6.21 -22.94 -12.94
CA CYS A 524 -6.62 -24.01 -12.03
C CYS A 524 -5.43 -24.69 -11.36
N ASP A 525 -4.31 -24.81 -12.07
CA ASP A 525 -3.10 -25.47 -11.57
C ASP A 525 -2.45 -24.74 -10.38
N VAL A 526 -2.77 -23.46 -10.14
CA VAL A 526 -2.27 -22.65 -9.04
C VAL A 526 -3.25 -22.56 -7.86
N VAL A 527 -4.44 -23.17 -7.96
CA VAL A 527 -5.45 -23.21 -6.90
C VAL A 527 -5.38 -24.53 -6.17
N SER A 528 -5.27 -24.47 -4.85
CA SER A 528 -5.33 -25.66 -3.99
C SER A 528 -6.60 -25.63 -3.13
N ARG A 529 -7.33 -26.76 -3.06
CA ARG A 529 -8.52 -26.92 -2.22
C ARG A 529 -8.36 -28.00 -1.16
N ALA A 530 -9.04 -27.83 -0.03
CA ALA A 530 -9.18 -28.83 1.02
C ALA A 530 -10.16 -29.94 0.61
N TYR A 531 -10.11 -31.06 1.31
CA TYR A 531 -11.07 -32.16 1.13
C TYR A 531 -12.54 -31.74 1.35
N GLY A 532 -12.84 -30.65 1.97
CA GLY A 532 -14.18 -30.10 2.15
C GLY A 532 -14.61 -29.07 1.10
N GLY A 533 -13.72 -28.77 0.15
CA GLY A 533 -13.99 -27.84 -0.94
C GLY A 533 -13.49 -26.42 -0.70
N ASP A 534 -13.23 -25.99 0.53
CA ASP A 534 -12.68 -24.67 0.81
C ASP A 534 -11.33 -24.47 0.12
N VAL A 535 -11.08 -23.29 -0.47
CA VAL A 535 -9.80 -22.95 -1.06
C VAL A 535 -8.76 -22.85 0.05
N LEU A 536 -7.67 -23.59 -0.07
CA LEU A 536 -6.54 -23.57 0.87
C LEU A 536 -5.56 -22.46 0.54
N SER A 537 -5.12 -22.43 -0.72
CA SER A 537 -4.19 -21.42 -1.18
C SER A 537 -4.36 -21.17 -2.68
N VAL A 538 -3.88 -20.00 -3.09
CA VAL A 538 -3.69 -19.63 -4.49
C VAL A 538 -2.26 -19.12 -4.65
N ASP A 539 -1.49 -19.76 -5.52
CA ASP A 539 -0.16 -19.29 -5.87
C ASP A 539 -0.28 -18.19 -6.92
N THR A 540 0.25 -17.02 -6.61
CA THR A 540 0.24 -15.86 -7.51
C THR A 540 1.65 -15.52 -7.94
N SER A 541 1.79 -14.94 -9.12
CA SER A 541 3.06 -14.45 -9.64
C SER A 541 2.87 -13.06 -10.25
N LEU A 542 3.98 -12.36 -10.41
CA LEU A 542 4.02 -11.15 -11.22
C LEU A 542 4.16 -11.52 -12.69
N VAL A 543 3.46 -10.81 -13.55
CA VAL A 543 3.50 -10.94 -15.01
C VAL A 543 3.47 -9.57 -15.66
N ASN A 544 4.00 -9.45 -16.86
CA ASN A 544 3.73 -8.26 -17.67
C ASN A 544 2.31 -8.34 -18.23
N SER A 545 1.54 -7.27 -18.11
CA SER A 545 0.20 -7.17 -18.67
C SER A 545 0.25 -7.21 -20.20
N SER A 546 -0.77 -7.81 -20.83
CA SER A 546 -0.92 -7.82 -22.29
C SER A 546 -1.70 -6.62 -22.84
N THR A 547 -2.14 -5.73 -21.96
CA THR A 547 -2.95 -4.56 -22.30
C THR A 547 -2.37 -3.32 -21.62
N MET A 548 -2.89 -2.18 -21.93
CA MET A 548 -2.34 -0.86 -21.64
C MET A 548 -3.13 -0.16 -20.54
N ASP A 549 -2.42 0.41 -19.56
CA ASP A 549 -2.98 1.39 -18.65
C ASP A 549 -3.02 2.76 -19.33
N LEU A 550 -4.08 3.54 -19.09
CA LEU A 550 -4.28 4.86 -19.69
C LEU A 550 -4.64 5.89 -18.63
N TYR A 551 -3.92 7.00 -18.62
CA TYR A 551 -4.14 8.13 -17.73
C TYR A 551 -4.28 9.41 -18.54
N GLU A 552 -5.46 10.01 -18.51
CA GLU A 552 -5.74 11.27 -19.19
C GLU A 552 -6.28 12.30 -18.22
N GLY A 553 -5.89 13.55 -18.42
CA GLY A 553 -6.39 14.63 -17.59
C GLY A 553 -5.79 15.98 -17.89
N THR A 554 -6.19 16.94 -17.07
CA THR A 554 -5.75 18.33 -17.17
C THR A 554 -5.18 18.79 -15.84
N ASP A 555 -3.92 19.17 -15.83
CA ASP A 555 -3.30 19.89 -14.72
C ASP A 555 -3.50 21.39 -14.89
N TYR A 556 -3.79 22.08 -13.79
CA TYR A 556 -3.91 23.52 -13.78
C TYR A 556 -3.22 24.13 -12.56
N SER A 557 -2.62 25.30 -12.76
CA SER A 557 -2.08 26.10 -11.66
C SER A 557 -2.37 27.58 -11.84
N ILE A 558 -2.65 28.25 -10.73
CA ILE A 558 -2.78 29.70 -10.63
C ILE A 558 -1.89 30.15 -9.50
N ASN A 559 -0.91 31.00 -9.83
CA ASN A 559 -0.03 31.62 -8.86
C ASN A 559 -0.28 33.14 -8.86
N MET A 560 -0.44 33.72 -7.68
CA MET A 560 -0.59 35.14 -7.48
C MET A 560 0.28 35.61 -6.32
N THR A 561 1.10 36.61 -6.53
CA THR A 561 1.88 37.24 -5.47
C THR A 561 1.42 38.70 -5.35
N PHE A 562 0.95 39.07 -4.18
CA PHE A 562 0.57 40.41 -3.80
C PHE A 562 1.69 41.02 -2.96
N ASP A 563 2.39 41.98 -3.50
CA ASP A 563 3.40 42.74 -2.77
C ASP A 563 2.73 43.83 -1.94
N ASP A 564 3.17 44.00 -0.73
CA ASP A 564 2.75 45.06 0.22
C ASP A 564 1.23 45.19 0.43
N LEU A 565 0.67 44.25 1.18
CA LEU A 565 -0.76 44.26 1.53
C LEU A 565 -1.18 45.51 2.33
N PRO A 566 -2.14 46.34 1.86
CA PRO A 566 -2.42 47.66 2.44
C PRO A 566 -2.84 47.67 3.90
N THR A 567 -3.44 46.59 4.40
CA THR A 567 -4.05 46.55 5.74
C THR A 567 -3.20 45.83 6.77
N ILE A 568 -2.62 44.69 6.39
CA ILE A 568 -1.86 43.83 7.31
C ILE A 568 -0.36 43.91 7.09
N GLY A 569 0.07 44.53 5.96
CA GLY A 569 1.46 44.62 5.52
C GLY A 569 2.02 43.26 5.12
N GLY A 570 3.24 43.28 4.55
CA GLY A 570 3.87 42.06 4.04
C GLY A 570 3.35 41.61 2.68
N SER A 571 3.82 40.49 2.16
CA SER A 571 3.39 39.90 0.90
C SER A 571 2.51 38.67 1.10
N LEU A 572 1.63 38.41 0.15
CA LEU A 572 0.75 37.20 0.13
C LEU A 572 0.95 36.47 -1.18
N GLU A 573 1.32 35.23 -1.09
CA GLU A 573 1.28 34.30 -2.21
C GLU A 573 0.00 33.45 -2.13
N VAL A 574 -0.67 33.30 -3.26
CA VAL A 574 -1.84 32.44 -3.44
C VAL A 574 -1.52 31.45 -4.54
N ASP A 575 -1.43 30.17 -4.18
CA ASP A 575 -1.19 29.08 -5.10
C ASP A 575 -2.41 28.18 -5.16
N VAL A 576 -2.96 27.99 -6.35
CA VAL A 576 -3.94 26.94 -6.65
C VAL A 576 -3.28 25.95 -7.59
N ILE A 577 -3.23 24.69 -7.21
CA ILE A 577 -2.70 23.61 -8.04
C ILE A 577 -3.70 22.47 -8.00
N GLY A 578 -4.12 21.99 -9.16
CA GLY A 578 -5.08 20.90 -9.24
C GLY A 578 -4.93 20.08 -10.51
N THR A 579 -5.55 18.89 -10.43
CA THR A 579 -5.68 17.95 -11.54
C THR A 579 -7.15 17.55 -11.69
N HIS A 580 -7.63 17.59 -12.91
CA HIS A 580 -8.87 16.97 -13.34
C HIS A 580 -8.54 15.72 -14.13
N PHE A 581 -9.02 14.55 -13.71
CA PHE A 581 -8.86 13.29 -14.42
C PHE A 581 -10.04 13.05 -15.35
N ASP A 582 -9.77 12.91 -16.63
CA ASP A 582 -10.74 12.47 -17.63
C ASP A 582 -10.91 10.95 -17.56
N GLN A 583 -9.78 10.22 -17.55
CA GLN A 583 -9.71 8.77 -17.43
C GLN A 583 -8.54 8.33 -16.55
N TYR A 584 -8.73 7.25 -15.82
CA TYR A 584 -7.70 6.50 -15.08
C TYR A 584 -7.98 5.01 -15.26
N VAL A 585 -7.64 4.50 -16.42
CA VAL A 585 -7.84 3.09 -16.77
C VAL A 585 -6.65 2.28 -16.27
N ALA A 586 -6.92 1.30 -15.43
CA ALA A 586 -5.92 0.33 -15.02
C ALA A 586 -6.33 -1.07 -15.50
N VAL A 587 -5.34 -1.88 -15.79
CA VAL A 587 -5.51 -3.19 -16.37
C VAL A 587 -5.07 -4.27 -15.39
N ASP A 588 -5.82 -5.37 -15.34
CA ASP A 588 -5.42 -6.53 -14.56
C ASP A 588 -4.56 -7.52 -15.40
N ALA A 589 -4.06 -8.56 -14.76
CA ALA A 589 -3.24 -9.58 -15.43
C ALA A 589 -3.97 -10.36 -16.54
N THR A 590 -5.28 -10.21 -16.71
CA THR A 590 -6.10 -10.83 -17.74
C THR A 590 -6.40 -9.91 -18.90
N GLY A 591 -6.00 -8.65 -18.78
CA GLY A 591 -6.30 -7.63 -19.77
C GLY A 591 -7.69 -7.01 -19.61
N ILE A 592 -8.37 -7.24 -18.50
CA ILE A 592 -9.61 -6.53 -18.20
C ILE A 592 -9.23 -5.14 -17.73
N SER A 593 -9.73 -4.13 -18.43
CA SER A 593 -9.54 -2.73 -18.10
C SER A 593 -10.71 -2.19 -17.29
N ASP A 594 -10.44 -1.30 -16.36
CA ASP A 594 -11.43 -0.62 -15.53
C ASP A 594 -11.04 0.84 -15.33
N ASP A 595 -11.95 1.75 -15.69
CA ASP A 595 -11.79 3.17 -15.38
C ASP A 595 -12.12 3.41 -13.91
N ARG A 596 -11.12 3.88 -13.17
CA ARG A 596 -11.17 4.07 -11.72
C ARG A 596 -11.59 5.47 -11.29
N VAL A 597 -11.75 6.41 -12.22
CA VAL A 597 -12.16 7.79 -11.89
C VAL A 597 -13.54 7.77 -11.22
N GLY A 598 -13.63 8.42 -10.05
CA GLY A 598 -14.84 8.44 -9.25
C GLY A 598 -15.14 7.16 -8.47
N LYS A 599 -14.16 6.26 -8.30
CA LYS A 599 -14.33 5.00 -7.57
C LYS A 599 -13.28 4.82 -6.47
N CYS A 600 -13.57 3.95 -5.50
CA CYS A 600 -12.63 3.50 -4.49
C CYS A 600 -12.26 2.02 -4.72
N TYR A 601 -10.98 1.69 -4.63
CA TYR A 601 -10.42 0.36 -4.92
C TYR A 601 -9.47 -0.14 -3.85
N ASN A 602 -9.07 -1.41 -3.96
CA ASN A 602 -8.12 -2.09 -3.08
C ASN A 602 -8.51 -2.02 -1.61
N PHE A 603 -9.59 -2.71 -1.26
CA PHE A 603 -10.14 -2.72 0.11
C PHE A 603 -10.59 -1.35 0.59
N GLY A 604 -10.97 -0.45 -0.35
CA GLY A 604 -11.43 0.89 -0.06
C GLY A 604 -10.35 1.86 0.43
N ASP A 605 -9.07 1.47 0.37
CA ASP A 605 -7.98 2.29 0.89
C ASP A 605 -7.64 3.47 -0.04
N ASN A 606 -7.88 3.33 -1.34
CA ASN A 606 -7.61 4.35 -2.35
C ASN A 606 -8.87 4.76 -3.08
N CYS A 607 -9.18 6.06 -3.07
CA CYS A 607 -10.23 6.64 -3.91
C CYS A 607 -9.61 7.51 -5.00
N PHE A 608 -10.14 7.41 -6.21
CA PHE A 608 -9.70 8.14 -7.39
C PHE A 608 -10.68 9.28 -7.69
N ASN A 609 -10.64 10.32 -6.85
CA ASN A 609 -11.47 11.52 -7.04
C ASN A 609 -11.15 12.14 -8.40
N ARG A 610 -12.17 12.57 -9.15
CA ARG A 610 -12.04 13.22 -10.45
C ARG A 610 -11.26 14.51 -10.37
N ASP A 611 -11.54 15.34 -9.36
CA ASP A 611 -10.86 16.60 -9.13
C ASP A 611 -10.09 16.57 -7.80
N ARG A 612 -8.84 16.99 -7.87
CA ARG A 612 -7.96 17.13 -6.70
C ARG A 612 -7.29 18.49 -6.77
N THR A 613 -7.57 19.37 -5.82
CA THR A 613 -7.06 20.74 -5.82
C THR A 613 -6.46 21.10 -4.47
N ASN A 614 -5.31 21.76 -4.47
CA ASN A 614 -4.71 22.38 -3.30
C ASN A 614 -4.76 23.91 -3.48
N LEU A 615 -5.30 24.60 -2.49
CA LEU A 615 -5.19 26.04 -2.34
C LEU A 615 -4.22 26.32 -1.20
N THR A 616 -3.13 27.01 -1.50
CA THR A 616 -2.15 27.44 -0.49
C THR A 616 -2.13 28.98 -0.44
N LEU A 617 -2.35 29.51 0.76
CA LEU A 617 -2.18 30.92 1.09
C LEU A 617 -0.92 31.05 1.93
N ARG A 618 0.04 31.86 1.50
CA ARG A 618 1.32 32.03 2.21
C ARG A 618 1.60 33.51 2.41
N TRP A 619 1.57 33.95 3.67
CA TRP A 619 1.81 35.32 4.06
C TRP A 619 3.20 35.47 4.68
N TYR A 620 3.93 36.46 4.23
CA TYR A 620 5.26 36.81 4.72
C TYR A 620 5.24 38.24 5.26
N LYS A 621 5.74 38.42 6.46
CA LYS A 621 5.95 39.74 7.02
C LYS A 621 7.10 39.71 8.01
N GLU A 622 8.16 40.47 7.72
CA GLU A 622 9.35 40.53 8.57
C GLU A 622 9.84 39.10 8.91
N ASP A 623 9.83 38.73 10.17
CA ASP A 623 10.28 37.42 10.67
C ASP A 623 9.20 36.33 10.61
N TRP A 624 8.00 36.65 10.17
CA TRP A 624 6.87 35.74 10.18
C TRP A 624 6.59 35.17 8.80
N THR A 625 6.35 33.86 8.75
CA THR A 625 5.74 33.17 7.61
C THR A 625 4.53 32.38 8.12
N VAL A 626 3.35 32.65 7.55
CA VAL A 626 2.13 31.91 7.84
C VAL A 626 1.61 31.29 6.56
N SER A 627 1.46 29.98 6.54
CA SER A 627 0.97 29.24 5.39
C SER A 627 -0.24 28.39 5.76
N MET A 628 -1.33 28.55 5.01
CA MET A 628 -2.51 27.70 5.12
C MET A 628 -2.71 26.98 3.80
N THR A 629 -2.71 25.65 3.83
CA THR A 629 -3.03 24.82 2.66
C THR A 629 -4.35 24.11 2.88
N THR A 630 -5.28 24.24 1.96
CA THR A 630 -6.54 23.48 1.93
C THR A 630 -6.54 22.56 0.74
N ARG A 631 -6.68 21.27 0.98
CA ARG A 631 -6.87 20.24 -0.04
C ARG A 631 -8.36 20.01 -0.26
N PHE A 632 -8.78 20.04 -1.50
CA PHE A 632 -10.13 19.73 -1.96
C PHE A 632 -10.10 18.45 -2.78
N LEU A 633 -11.08 17.57 -2.53
CA LEU A 633 -11.32 16.33 -3.27
C LEU A 633 -12.78 16.35 -3.70
N SER A 634 -13.05 16.08 -4.98
CA SER A 634 -14.42 15.95 -5.47
C SER A 634 -15.11 14.71 -4.90
N GLU A 635 -16.41 14.68 -5.01
CA GLU A 635 -17.24 13.54 -4.62
C GLU A 635 -16.79 12.22 -5.25
N ILE A 636 -17.11 11.11 -4.58
CA ILE A 636 -17.10 9.76 -5.12
C ILE A 636 -18.56 9.30 -5.21
N PRO A 637 -19.14 9.23 -6.42
CA PRO A 637 -20.52 8.78 -6.60
C PRO A 637 -20.67 7.29 -6.28
N VAL A 638 -21.89 6.85 -6.09
CA VAL A 638 -22.21 5.42 -5.96
C VAL A 638 -21.87 4.70 -7.26
N ASP A 639 -21.14 3.60 -7.18
CA ASP A 639 -20.85 2.77 -8.34
C ASP A 639 -22.13 2.08 -8.86
N GLU A 640 -22.33 2.06 -10.17
CA GLU A 640 -23.50 1.43 -10.81
C GLU A 640 -23.64 -0.06 -10.47
N SER A 641 -22.55 -0.75 -10.20
CA SER A 641 -22.58 -2.15 -9.77
C SER A 641 -23.22 -2.32 -8.39
N VAL A 642 -23.02 -1.34 -7.50
CA VAL A 642 -23.67 -1.29 -6.19
C VAL A 642 -25.16 -1.08 -6.32
N VAL A 643 -25.57 -0.15 -7.17
CA VAL A 643 -26.99 0.12 -7.47
C VAL A 643 -27.63 -1.13 -8.06
N SER A 644 -27.01 -1.72 -9.08
CA SER A 644 -27.49 -2.95 -9.73
C SER A 644 -27.59 -4.13 -8.77
N TYR A 645 -26.66 -4.28 -7.83
CA TYR A 645 -26.72 -5.33 -6.80
C TYR A 645 -27.95 -5.18 -5.89
N TRP A 646 -28.29 -3.96 -5.50
CA TRP A 646 -29.45 -3.71 -4.65
C TRP A 646 -30.78 -3.75 -5.39
N GLU A 647 -30.79 -3.50 -6.71
CA GLU A 647 -31.95 -3.62 -7.58
C GLU A 647 -32.23 -5.08 -8.00
N ALA A 648 -31.15 -5.89 -8.16
CA ALA A 648 -31.25 -7.30 -8.54
C ALA A 648 -31.55 -8.17 -7.29
N GLU A 649 -32.72 -8.72 -7.20
CA GLU A 649 -33.06 -9.72 -6.18
C GLU A 649 -32.00 -10.82 -5.91
N PRO A 650 -31.64 -11.11 -4.62
CA PRO A 650 -32.46 -12.08 -3.87
C PRO A 650 -33.06 -11.53 -2.57
N TYR A 651 -32.94 -10.27 -2.29
CA TYR A 651 -33.38 -9.68 -1.01
C TYR A 651 -34.78 -9.02 -1.06
N GLY A 652 -35.51 -9.12 -2.18
CA GLY A 652 -36.80 -8.51 -2.42
C GLY A 652 -36.68 -7.05 -2.89
N ALA A 653 -37.64 -6.60 -3.69
CA ALA A 653 -37.67 -5.21 -4.15
C ALA A 653 -37.48 -4.25 -2.97
N LEU A 654 -36.47 -3.39 -3.06
CA LEU A 654 -36.23 -2.39 -2.04
C LEU A 654 -37.48 -1.52 -1.87
N PRO A 655 -37.93 -1.19 -0.64
CA PRO A 655 -39.01 -0.25 -0.42
C PRO A 655 -38.72 1.10 -1.10
N ALA A 656 -39.73 1.81 -1.56
CA ALA A 656 -39.59 3.14 -2.16
C ALA A 656 -38.88 4.08 -1.17
N GLY A 657 -37.78 4.73 -1.62
CA GLY A 657 -36.91 5.61 -0.81
C GLY A 657 -35.63 4.98 -0.28
N THR A 658 -35.45 3.67 -0.39
CA THR A 658 -34.25 2.98 0.12
C THR A 658 -32.99 3.29 -0.70
N LEU A 659 -33.14 3.67 -1.97
CA LEU A 659 -32.01 4.08 -2.81
C LEU A 659 -31.30 5.31 -2.23
N ASP A 660 -32.03 6.25 -1.61
CA ASP A 660 -31.42 7.43 -0.98
C ASP A 660 -30.48 7.02 0.16
N GLU A 661 -30.85 6.00 0.96
CA GLU A 661 -30.00 5.47 2.03
C GLU A 661 -28.79 4.69 1.48
N VAL A 662 -28.93 4.05 0.32
CA VAL A 662 -27.81 3.40 -0.39
C VAL A 662 -26.82 4.46 -0.87
N TYR A 663 -27.32 5.55 -1.44
CA TYR A 663 -26.48 6.67 -1.88
C TYR A 663 -25.67 7.26 -0.71
N ASP A 664 -26.30 7.48 0.45
CA ASP A 664 -25.63 8.04 1.63
C ASP A 664 -24.49 7.15 2.19
N ILE A 665 -24.56 5.83 1.98
CA ILE A 665 -23.59 4.88 2.56
C ILE A 665 -22.46 4.55 1.59
N TYR A 666 -22.76 4.55 0.29
CA TYR A 666 -21.83 4.10 -0.77
C TYR A 666 -21.33 5.25 -1.65
N SER A 667 -21.57 6.49 -1.25
CA SER A 667 -20.97 7.68 -1.87
C SER A 667 -20.13 8.45 -0.86
N ILE A 668 -19.30 9.35 -1.35
CA ILE A 668 -18.56 10.32 -0.54
C ILE A 668 -18.79 11.69 -1.16
N ASP A 669 -19.33 12.61 -0.37
CA ASP A 669 -19.45 14.01 -0.75
C ASP A 669 -18.11 14.69 -0.95
N ASP A 670 -18.11 15.88 -1.54
CA ASP A 670 -16.94 16.75 -1.61
C ASP A 670 -16.26 16.89 -0.24
N TYR A 671 -14.96 16.70 -0.22
CA TYR A 671 -14.16 16.71 0.99
C TYR A 671 -13.08 17.77 0.96
N SER A 672 -12.93 18.51 2.07
CA SER A 672 -11.81 19.44 2.21
C SER A 672 -11.17 19.33 3.57
N ILE A 673 -9.84 19.47 3.61
CA ILE A 673 -9.05 19.43 4.83
C ILE A 673 -7.97 20.53 4.79
N SER A 674 -7.76 21.22 5.91
CA SER A 674 -6.85 22.36 5.98
C SER A 674 -5.69 22.12 6.95
N TYR A 675 -4.54 22.64 6.58
CA TYR A 675 -3.28 22.60 7.31
C TYR A 675 -2.77 24.00 7.54
N LEU A 676 -2.31 24.32 8.74
CA LEU A 676 -1.73 25.61 9.07
C LEU A 676 -0.28 25.44 9.51
N ASN A 677 0.61 26.23 8.93
CA ASN A 677 2.00 26.33 9.36
C ASN A 677 2.32 27.79 9.73
N VAL A 678 2.94 27.99 10.87
CA VAL A 678 3.43 29.28 11.34
C VAL A 678 4.91 29.12 11.63
N SER A 679 5.74 29.97 11.04
CA SER A 679 7.18 30.02 11.26
C SER A 679 7.58 31.43 11.70
N TYR A 680 8.46 31.53 12.68
CA TYR A 680 8.97 32.76 13.23
C TYR A 680 10.49 32.71 13.40
N ASN A 681 11.19 33.64 12.74
CA ASN A 681 12.63 33.82 12.92
C ASN A 681 12.88 34.67 14.14
N ALA A 682 13.07 34.04 15.31
CA ALA A 682 13.31 34.75 16.56
C ALA A 682 14.65 35.52 16.57
N THR A 683 15.63 35.01 15.82
CA THR A 683 16.91 35.63 15.47
C THR A 683 17.39 35.08 14.13
N ASP A 684 18.46 35.65 13.57
CA ASP A 684 19.10 35.13 12.32
C ASP A 684 19.50 33.64 12.45
N SER A 685 19.71 33.16 13.67
CA SER A 685 20.12 31.78 13.94
C SER A 685 19.01 30.88 14.47
N ILE A 686 17.88 31.42 14.89
CA ILE A 686 16.82 30.65 15.57
C ILE A 686 15.49 30.80 14.84
N ASN A 687 14.95 29.69 14.38
CA ASN A 687 13.61 29.61 13.83
C ASN A 687 12.72 28.70 14.69
N LEU A 688 11.52 29.19 15.00
CA LEU A 688 10.47 28.46 15.72
C LEU A 688 9.33 28.17 14.74
N SER A 689 8.78 26.97 14.78
CA SER A 689 7.65 26.62 13.92
C SER A 689 6.56 25.88 14.67
N LEU A 690 5.30 26.12 14.24
CA LEU A 690 4.11 25.40 14.67
C LEU A 690 3.37 24.94 13.44
N ALA A 691 3.15 23.63 13.29
CA ALA A 691 2.28 23.07 12.27
C ALA A 691 1.03 22.47 12.95
N ILE A 692 -0.14 22.74 12.38
CA ILE A 692 -1.43 22.18 12.79
C ILE A 692 -1.98 21.43 11.59
N SER A 693 -1.99 20.11 11.68
CA SER A 693 -2.64 19.25 10.70
C SER A 693 -4.12 19.14 11.04
N ASN A 694 -4.95 19.09 10.00
CA ASN A 694 -6.41 19.08 10.13
C ASN A 694 -6.91 20.23 11.05
N LEU A 695 -6.64 21.47 10.64
CA LEU A 695 -6.89 22.68 11.43
C LEU A 695 -8.30 22.75 12.02
N PHE A 696 -9.29 22.32 11.27
CA PHE A 696 -10.71 22.39 11.64
C PHE A 696 -11.26 21.11 12.27
N ASP A 697 -10.38 20.10 12.50
CA ASP A 697 -10.75 18.79 13.04
C ASP A 697 -11.84 18.09 12.22
N LYS A 698 -11.69 18.16 10.89
CA LYS A 698 -12.62 17.55 9.94
C LYS A 698 -12.55 16.04 10.08
N GLU A 699 -13.66 15.40 10.37
CA GLU A 699 -13.76 13.95 10.39
C GLU A 699 -13.64 13.38 8.97
N PRO A 700 -13.01 12.18 8.81
CA PRO A 700 -13.00 11.50 7.54
C PRO A 700 -14.44 11.09 7.14
N PRO A 701 -14.73 10.98 5.84
CA PRO A 701 -16.04 10.54 5.39
C PRO A 701 -16.30 9.09 5.81
N TYR A 702 -17.53 8.81 6.21
CA TYR A 702 -17.96 7.44 6.38
C TYR A 702 -18.21 6.82 4.99
N TYR A 703 -17.55 5.73 4.71
CA TYR A 703 -17.71 5.01 3.44
C TYR A 703 -17.70 3.51 3.69
N LYS A 704 -18.62 2.81 3.07
CA LYS A 704 -18.65 1.36 3.12
C LYS A 704 -18.71 0.77 1.72
N ASP A 705 -17.78 -0.11 1.47
CA ASP A 705 -17.81 -0.95 0.29
C ASP A 705 -18.82 -2.10 0.46
N LEU A 706 -19.62 -2.35 -0.58
CA LEU A 706 -20.60 -3.43 -0.63
C LEU A 706 -19.96 -4.82 -0.44
N PHE A 707 -18.75 -4.97 -0.91
CA PHE A 707 -18.02 -6.26 -0.93
C PHE A 707 -17.10 -6.45 0.27
N GLY A 708 -17.07 -5.51 1.22
CA GLY A 708 -16.27 -5.62 2.43
C GLY A 708 -14.78 -5.33 2.24
N PHE A 709 -14.43 -4.57 1.20
CA PHE A 709 -13.06 -4.22 0.86
C PHE A 709 -12.50 -3.03 1.67
N VAL A 710 -13.34 -2.25 2.35
CA VAL A 710 -12.85 -1.27 3.33
C VAL A 710 -12.32 -2.02 4.53
N ASP A 711 -11.13 -1.65 5.02
CA ASP A 711 -10.58 -2.24 6.24
C ASP A 711 -11.65 -2.19 7.34
N PRO A 712 -12.10 -3.34 7.86
CA PRO A 712 -13.16 -3.40 8.86
C PRO A 712 -12.79 -2.70 10.18
N GLN A 713 -11.56 -2.24 10.31
CA GLN A 713 -11.05 -1.49 11.45
C GLN A 713 -11.30 0.00 11.31
N ILE A 714 -11.45 0.50 10.08
CA ILE A 714 -11.55 1.92 9.76
C ILE A 714 -12.64 2.08 8.70
N ASN A 715 -13.75 2.71 9.04
CA ASN A 715 -14.89 2.89 8.13
C ASN A 715 -14.68 4.05 7.13
N THR A 716 -13.48 4.14 6.57
CA THR A 716 -13.11 5.18 5.60
C THR A 716 -11.91 4.72 4.77
N PRO A 717 -11.76 5.17 3.52
CA PRO A 717 -10.57 4.94 2.72
C PRO A 717 -9.36 5.69 3.27
N GLN A 718 -8.59 5.04 4.15
CA GLN A 718 -7.52 5.63 4.96
C GLN A 718 -6.34 6.19 4.15
N ASN A 719 -6.09 5.69 2.94
CA ASN A 719 -5.03 6.21 2.09
C ASN A 719 -5.41 7.52 1.37
N THR A 720 -6.70 7.85 1.35
CA THR A 720 -7.23 9.06 0.71
C THR A 720 -7.62 10.11 1.73
N TYR A 721 -8.24 9.72 2.83
CA TYR A 721 -8.80 10.61 3.86
C TYR A 721 -8.06 10.48 5.18
N ASP A 722 -7.79 11.61 5.86
CA ASP A 722 -7.06 11.65 7.12
C ASP A 722 -7.89 11.08 8.28
N ILE A 723 -7.39 10.00 8.88
CA ILE A 723 -8.02 9.30 10.01
C ILE A 723 -7.48 9.71 11.38
N ILE A 724 -6.42 10.55 11.42
CA ILE A 724 -5.75 10.90 12.69
C ILE A 724 -6.47 12.04 13.39
N GLY A 725 -7.14 12.92 12.64
CA GLY A 725 -7.74 14.13 13.19
C GLY A 725 -6.71 15.25 13.40
N ARG A 726 -7.04 16.21 14.26
CA ARG A 726 -6.16 17.36 14.50
C ARG A 726 -4.96 17.00 15.36
N TYR A 727 -3.75 17.30 14.87
CA TYR A 727 -2.54 17.18 15.66
C TYR A 727 -1.57 18.35 15.44
N TYR A 728 -0.65 18.53 16.42
CA TYR A 728 0.22 19.67 16.48
C TYR A 728 1.68 19.21 16.43
N THR A 729 2.47 19.92 15.63
CA THR A 729 3.93 19.71 15.57
C THR A 729 4.62 21.02 15.92
N VAL A 730 5.53 21.00 16.85
CA VAL A 730 6.37 22.16 17.22
C VAL A 730 7.78 21.87 16.76
N GLY A 731 8.38 22.82 16.05
CA GLY A 731 9.73 22.74 15.54
C GLY A 731 10.64 23.84 16.12
N PHE A 732 11.89 23.48 16.31
CA PHE A 732 12.99 24.40 16.66
C PHE A 732 14.16 24.13 15.72
N LYS A 733 14.65 25.17 15.05
CA LYS A 733 15.84 25.10 14.20
C LYS A 733 16.88 26.12 14.68
N LEU A 734 18.09 25.62 14.91
CA LEU A 734 19.27 26.46 15.22
C LEU A 734 20.25 26.35 14.04
N THR A 735 20.63 27.48 13.50
CA THR A 735 21.70 27.60 12.49
C THR A 735 22.92 28.19 13.16
N LEU A 736 24.07 27.50 13.11
CA LEU A 736 25.32 27.86 13.77
C LEU A 736 26.26 28.56 12.80
#